data_018b2703f94fdd59893e6125857b7c84
#
_entry.id   018b2703f94fdd59893e6125857b7c84
#
_cell.length_a   1.000
_cell.length_b   1.000
_cell.length_c   1.000
_cell.angle_alpha   90.00
_cell.angle_beta   90.00
_cell.angle_gamma   90.00
#
_symmetry.space_group_name_H-M   'P 1'
#
loop_
_entity.id
_entity.type
_entity.pdbx_description
1 polymer ?
#
loop_
_entity_poly.entity_id
_entity_poly.type
_entity_poly.pdbx_seq_one_letter_code
_entity_poly.pdbx_strand_id
1 'polypeptide(L)'
;MRRSEHRQQDLDAVTKPAVPTEPAVATESVVDPASLTAPVPAQRGSRPTEAGRAYGPQSLVHVPVPQVAGRYPAPTDPAPTSVDEPGSDFDTASFETELAARESAALEARHRSAADAGDTSAASQLGALLLRQGDLDEAEPYLRKAAAAGLRAAANNLGVLLHQRGHRAEAGGWWRQAAVAGSAPAAHALGLHLRDHGDEESAEYWLHFAAEQGHALGAYALGDLMEHRRDVRAERWFKAAADAGHREAAYRLARMREAAGDKESAETWYRTAAVRSHARASLRLGVLVEERGARDEAARWYRQAAQNGEPRAACALGFLLRDSGDLPSAAEWWQEAAEAGDGNAANALGALHAGRGEDGAAERWYRAALEAGDHNGAFNLGLLCASAGRQAQAEQWYRRAAYAGHREACNALAVMLLQRGDESGAEPWFSKAAEAGSVDGAFNLGILHANRGEQQQAQEWYARAAAEGHGEAALQLAVVKEQRGDLTAAMERYRQAATGGSAEGAFRLASLLDRRGDASEEAEHWYAVAADAGHGRAQVRMGVRAAERGALEIAESWYRRAAETGSRSAAFNLGLLLARQEREAEAMLWYTRAADAGHGRAALRLALLALRRGEPVQAENWCRRATDYGPPEVAERAARLLDALRPELSA
;
A
#
# COMPACT_ATOMS: atom_id res chain seq x y z
N MET A 1 -11.31 15.63 74.14
CA MET A 1 -11.76 17.05 74.08
C MET A 1 -11.90 17.41 72.60
N ARG A 2 -13.12 17.77 72.27
CA ARG A 2 -13.62 18.49 71.08
C ARG A 2 -13.42 17.79 69.77
N ARG A 3 -14.46 17.06 69.23
CA ARG A 3 -15.67 17.54 68.54
C ARG A 3 -15.31 17.84 67.09
N SER A 4 -15.75 16.94 66.11
CA SER A 4 -17.09 16.96 65.48
C SER A 4 -17.25 18.11 64.49
N GLU A 5 -17.82 17.72 63.35
CA GLU A 5 -18.39 18.53 62.25
C GLU A 5 -17.46 18.68 61.04
N HIS A 6 -17.61 17.85 60.03
CA HIS A 6 -18.56 18.03 58.96
C HIS A 6 -18.84 16.71 58.22
N ARG A 7 -19.96 16.14 58.56
CA ARG A 7 -20.75 15.29 57.68
C ARG A 7 -21.61 16.20 56.81
N GLN A 8 -21.88 15.71 55.61
CA GLN A 8 -22.93 16.20 54.72
C GLN A 8 -22.48 17.17 53.64
N GLN A 9 -21.94 16.59 52.58
CA GLN A 9 -22.17 17.04 51.21
C GLN A 9 -21.49 16.04 50.26
N ASP A 10 -22.02 14.82 50.15
CA ASP A 10 -21.76 13.89 49.06
C ASP A 10 -22.89 12.87 49.00
N LEU A 11 -24.03 13.37 48.61
CA LEU A 11 -25.15 12.56 48.14
C LEU A 11 -25.83 13.38 47.05
N ASP A 12 -25.32 13.24 45.79
CA ASP A 12 -26.07 13.43 44.56
C ASP A 12 -25.15 13.30 43.34
N ALA A 13 -24.76 12.09 43.03
CA ALA A 13 -24.29 11.72 41.70
C ALA A 13 -24.40 10.22 41.51
N VAL A 14 -25.61 9.72 41.58
CA VAL A 14 -25.95 8.37 41.15
C VAL A 14 -26.77 8.49 39.87
N THR A 15 -26.42 7.63 38.92
CA THR A 15 -27.16 7.27 37.68
C THR A 15 -26.77 7.97 36.39
N LYS A 16 -25.73 7.39 35.74
CA LYS A 16 -25.83 7.05 34.32
C LYS A 16 -25.08 5.73 34.12
N PRO A 17 -25.67 4.68 33.52
CA PRO A 17 -24.95 3.46 33.24
C PRO A 17 -23.94 3.74 32.13
N ALA A 18 -22.69 3.38 32.38
CA ALA A 18 -21.65 3.35 31.37
C ALA A 18 -22.01 2.27 30.35
N VAL A 19 -22.16 2.66 29.10
CA VAL A 19 -22.17 1.79 27.95
C VAL A 19 -20.80 1.08 27.95
N PRO A 20 -20.73 -0.24 27.86
CA PRO A 20 -19.46 -0.92 27.73
C PRO A 20 -18.89 -0.55 26.36
N THR A 21 -17.77 0.17 26.37
CA THR A 21 -16.92 0.31 25.20
C THR A 21 -16.39 -1.08 24.88
N GLU A 22 -16.82 -1.63 23.75
CA GLU A 22 -16.18 -2.78 23.14
C GLU A 22 -14.67 -2.55 23.07
N PRO A 23 -13.83 -3.54 23.44
CA PRO A 23 -12.40 -3.41 23.23
C PRO A 23 -12.15 -3.27 21.75
N ALA A 24 -11.45 -2.20 21.37
CA ALA A 24 -10.95 -1.99 20.01
C ALA A 24 -10.27 -3.28 19.54
N VAL A 25 -10.89 -3.95 18.59
CA VAL A 25 -10.27 -5.02 17.83
C VAL A 25 -9.05 -4.38 17.19
N ALA A 26 -7.87 -4.78 17.62
CA ALA A 26 -6.63 -4.40 16.97
C ALA A 26 -6.79 -4.76 15.49
N THR A 27 -6.85 -3.75 14.64
CA THR A 27 -6.82 -3.92 13.19
C THR A 27 -5.45 -4.48 12.86
N GLU A 28 -5.38 -5.80 12.68
CA GLU A 28 -4.21 -6.47 12.13
C GLU A 28 -3.94 -5.85 10.77
N SER A 29 -2.79 -5.21 10.65
CA SER A 29 -2.26 -4.66 9.41
C SER A 29 -1.99 -5.78 8.42
N VAL A 30 -2.96 -6.06 7.58
CA VAL A 30 -2.76 -6.85 6.37
C VAL A 30 -2.19 -5.90 5.33
N VAL A 31 -0.93 -6.14 4.90
CA VAL A 31 -0.20 -5.43 3.84
C VAL A 31 -0.30 -3.90 3.95
N ASP A 32 0.80 -3.27 4.28
CA ASP A 32 0.95 -1.81 4.37
C ASP A 32 0.44 -1.14 3.07
N PRO A 33 -0.64 -0.35 3.10
CA PRO A 33 -1.13 0.36 1.92
C PRO A 33 -0.15 1.41 1.39
N ALA A 34 0.93 1.72 2.11
CA ALA A 34 2.00 2.61 1.65
C ALA A 34 2.77 2.07 0.43
N SER A 35 2.68 0.76 0.13
CA SER A 35 3.26 0.18 -1.09
C SER A 35 2.42 0.44 -2.35
N LEU A 36 1.26 1.09 -2.22
CA LEU A 36 0.33 1.36 -3.33
C LEU A 36 0.52 2.70 -4.02
N THR A 37 1.41 3.55 -3.52
CA THR A 37 1.89 4.67 -4.31
C THR A 37 2.78 4.12 -5.40
N ALA A 38 2.32 4.17 -6.66
CA ALA A 38 3.14 3.85 -7.81
C ALA A 38 4.49 4.58 -7.71
N PRO A 39 5.62 3.96 -8.11
CA PRO A 39 6.89 4.66 -8.12
C PRO A 39 6.73 5.93 -8.96
N VAL A 40 6.99 7.07 -8.35
CA VAL A 40 6.93 8.38 -9.00
C VAL A 40 7.97 8.37 -10.11
N PRO A 41 7.60 8.48 -11.40
CA PRO A 41 8.60 8.66 -12.45
C PRO A 41 9.25 10.03 -12.24
N ALA A 42 10.57 10.07 -12.23
CA ALA A 42 11.36 11.27 -12.10
C ALA A 42 10.87 12.34 -13.09
N GLN A 43 10.34 13.45 -12.59
CA GLN A 43 9.89 14.56 -13.40
C GLN A 43 11.08 15.23 -14.08
N ARG A 44 11.02 15.34 -15.39
CA ARG A 44 11.89 16.20 -16.18
C ARG A 44 11.57 17.66 -15.87
N GLY A 45 12.60 18.38 -15.40
CA GLY A 45 12.50 19.72 -14.90
C GLY A 45 11.97 20.78 -15.87
N SER A 46 11.19 21.67 -15.33
CA SER A 46 10.98 23.01 -15.86
C SER A 46 12.09 23.93 -15.35
N ARG A 47 12.61 24.73 -16.26
CA ARG A 47 13.79 25.61 -16.17
C ARG A 47 13.87 26.45 -14.90
N PRO A 48 15.03 26.56 -14.25
CA PRO A 48 15.41 27.73 -13.46
C PRO A 48 16.31 28.66 -14.31
N THR A 49 15.96 29.92 -14.36
CA THR A 49 16.80 31.01 -14.88
C THR A 49 18.00 31.20 -13.95
N GLU A 50 19.20 31.23 -14.55
CA GLU A 50 20.42 31.61 -13.85
C GLU A 50 20.39 33.10 -13.47
N ALA A 51 20.33 33.40 -12.20
CA ALA A 51 20.85 34.65 -11.65
C ALA A 51 21.18 34.41 -10.17
N GLY A 52 22.44 34.62 -9.80
CA GLY A 52 22.90 34.60 -8.44
C GLY A 52 22.12 35.60 -7.57
N ARG A 53 21.33 35.09 -6.65
CA ARG A 53 20.77 35.86 -5.52
C ARG A 53 20.73 35.00 -4.30
N ALA A 54 21.02 35.61 -3.19
CA ALA A 54 20.81 35.13 -1.85
C ALA A 54 19.38 34.57 -1.73
N TYR A 55 19.26 33.46 -1.04
CA TYR A 55 18.08 32.70 -0.69
C TYR A 55 16.76 33.48 -0.79
N GLY A 56 16.05 33.32 -1.91
CA GLY A 56 14.63 33.63 -2.02
C GLY A 56 13.80 32.55 -1.34
N PRO A 57 12.49 32.73 -1.14
CA PRO A 57 11.64 31.77 -0.44
C PRO A 57 11.79 30.37 -1.06
N GLN A 58 12.07 29.40 -0.23
CA GLN A 58 12.24 28.01 -0.64
C GLN A 58 10.92 27.49 -1.21
N SER A 59 10.98 26.87 -2.38
CA SER A 59 9.80 26.28 -3.02
C SER A 59 9.34 25.06 -2.24
N LEU A 60 8.05 25.01 -1.91
CA LEU A 60 7.42 23.84 -1.32
C LEU A 60 7.41 22.66 -2.29
N VAL A 61 7.59 21.47 -1.76
CA VAL A 61 7.43 20.24 -2.53
C VAL A 61 5.98 20.11 -2.97
N HIS A 62 5.78 20.11 -4.27
CA HIS A 62 4.47 19.92 -4.88
C HIS A 62 4.14 18.41 -4.85
N VAL A 63 2.96 18.06 -4.39
CA VAL A 63 2.47 16.65 -4.47
C VAL A 63 2.34 16.31 -5.96
N PRO A 64 3.14 15.37 -6.50
CA PRO A 64 3.11 15.08 -7.92
C PRO A 64 1.80 14.39 -8.31
N VAL A 65 1.16 14.91 -9.34
CA VAL A 65 0.05 14.24 -10.01
C VAL A 65 0.64 13.19 -10.96
N PRO A 66 0.25 11.92 -10.91
CA PRO A 66 0.77 10.91 -11.83
C PRO A 66 0.37 11.24 -13.27
N GLN A 67 1.36 11.55 -14.12
CA GLN A 67 1.16 11.61 -15.57
C GLN A 67 1.40 10.22 -16.15
N VAL A 68 0.36 9.64 -16.72
CA VAL A 68 0.43 8.37 -17.44
C VAL A 68 0.61 8.64 -18.93
N ALA A 69 1.74 8.23 -19.46
CA ALA A 69 1.98 8.19 -20.89
C ALA A 69 2.06 6.73 -21.36
N GLY A 70 1.20 6.34 -22.29
CA GLY A 70 1.34 5.08 -23.00
C GLY A 70 0.03 4.59 -23.62
N ARG A 71 -0.21 4.93 -24.89
CA ARG A 71 -1.27 4.31 -25.69
C ARG A 71 -0.79 2.93 -26.16
N TYR A 72 -1.56 1.89 -25.88
CA TYR A 72 -1.43 0.58 -26.51
C TYR A 72 -2.57 0.37 -27.51
N PRO A 73 -2.32 -0.29 -28.66
CA PRO A 73 -3.35 -0.62 -29.64
C PRO A 73 -4.19 -1.82 -29.19
N ALA A 74 -5.48 -1.79 -29.55
CA ALA A 74 -6.45 -2.83 -29.26
C ALA A 74 -6.14 -4.14 -30.03
N PRO A 75 -6.36 -5.32 -29.43
CA PRO A 75 -6.29 -6.59 -30.14
C PRO A 75 -7.62 -6.87 -30.87
N THR A 76 -7.49 -7.35 -32.10
CA THR A 76 -8.58 -7.85 -32.93
C THR A 76 -8.91 -9.30 -32.57
N ASP A 77 -10.19 -9.56 -32.33
CA ASP A 77 -10.74 -10.90 -32.12
C ASP A 77 -10.66 -11.79 -33.37
N PRO A 78 -10.45 -13.10 -33.20
CA PRO A 78 -10.95 -14.10 -34.15
C PRO A 78 -12.15 -14.85 -33.57
N ALA A 79 -13.20 -14.94 -34.34
CA ALA A 79 -14.46 -15.61 -34.07
C ALA A 79 -14.32 -17.12 -33.82
N PRO A 80 -15.19 -17.71 -32.97
CA PRO A 80 -15.21 -19.16 -32.77
C PRO A 80 -16.05 -19.86 -33.85
N THR A 81 -15.46 -20.88 -34.44
CA THR A 81 -16.18 -21.83 -35.26
C THR A 81 -16.82 -22.90 -34.39
N SER A 82 -18.14 -22.95 -34.42
CA SER A 82 -18.96 -24.01 -33.84
C SER A 82 -18.85 -25.30 -34.66
N VAL A 83 -18.65 -26.43 -33.98
CA VAL A 83 -18.93 -27.76 -34.54
C VAL A 83 -19.85 -28.45 -33.52
N ASP A 84 -21.12 -28.61 -33.95
CA ASP A 84 -22.12 -29.41 -33.25
C ASP A 84 -21.86 -30.89 -33.48
N GLU A 85 -21.72 -31.66 -32.39
CA GLU A 85 -21.96 -33.11 -32.40
C GLU A 85 -23.09 -33.42 -31.41
N PRO A 86 -24.11 -34.20 -31.78
CA PRO A 86 -25.15 -34.62 -30.86
C PRO A 86 -24.71 -35.92 -30.16
N GLY A 87 -24.20 -35.77 -28.93
CA GLY A 87 -23.93 -36.87 -28.01
C GLY A 87 -24.99 -36.92 -26.91
N SER A 88 -25.71 -37.99 -26.83
CA SER A 88 -26.73 -38.30 -25.84
C SER A 88 -26.15 -38.27 -24.41
N ASP A 89 -26.33 -37.13 -23.71
CA ASP A 89 -26.10 -37.07 -22.27
C ASP A 89 -27.25 -37.77 -21.54
N PHE A 90 -27.06 -39.05 -21.27
CA PHE A 90 -27.76 -39.69 -20.16
C PHE A 90 -27.31 -38.96 -18.91
N ASP A 91 -28.23 -38.26 -18.28
CA ASP A 91 -28.02 -37.52 -17.02
C ASP A 91 -27.76 -38.53 -15.88
N THR A 92 -26.49 -38.99 -15.83
CA THR A 92 -26.00 -39.94 -14.81
C THR A 92 -26.12 -39.35 -13.40
N ALA A 93 -26.02 -38.04 -13.25
CA ALA A 93 -26.16 -37.35 -11.96
C ALA A 93 -27.61 -37.39 -11.45
N SER A 94 -28.58 -37.25 -12.34
CA SER A 94 -30.01 -37.37 -12.02
C SER A 94 -30.34 -38.80 -11.63
N PHE A 95 -29.81 -39.79 -12.35
CA PHE A 95 -30.04 -41.21 -12.04
C PHE A 95 -29.39 -41.65 -10.70
N GLU A 96 -28.18 -41.21 -10.39
CA GLU A 96 -27.54 -41.47 -9.11
C GLU A 96 -28.28 -40.82 -7.94
N THR A 97 -28.82 -39.60 -8.14
CA THR A 97 -29.64 -38.93 -7.12
C THR A 97 -30.96 -39.62 -6.88
N GLU A 98 -31.59 -40.13 -7.95
CA GLU A 98 -32.83 -40.91 -7.84
C GLU A 98 -32.61 -42.28 -7.18
N LEU A 99 -31.51 -42.94 -7.49
CA LEU A 99 -31.12 -44.20 -6.87
C LEU A 99 -30.85 -44.03 -5.39
N ALA A 100 -30.09 -43.02 -4.99
CA ALA A 100 -29.81 -42.70 -3.58
C ALA A 100 -31.09 -42.37 -2.80
N ALA A 101 -32.04 -41.63 -3.43
CA ALA A 101 -33.34 -41.35 -2.83
C ALA A 101 -34.18 -42.60 -2.61
N ARG A 102 -34.18 -43.54 -3.57
CA ARG A 102 -34.89 -44.82 -3.44
C ARG A 102 -34.27 -45.70 -2.36
N GLU A 103 -32.94 -45.77 -2.27
CA GLU A 103 -32.25 -46.50 -1.20
C GLU A 103 -32.53 -45.92 0.18
N SER A 104 -32.56 -44.60 0.32
CA SER A 104 -32.92 -43.90 1.55
C SER A 104 -34.35 -44.19 1.97
N ALA A 105 -35.32 -44.15 1.05
CA ALA A 105 -36.72 -44.46 1.30
C ALA A 105 -36.94 -45.93 1.68
N ALA A 106 -36.20 -46.86 1.05
CA ALA A 106 -36.27 -48.29 1.39
C ALA A 106 -35.69 -48.55 2.79
N LEU A 107 -34.59 -47.85 3.17
CA LEU A 107 -34.01 -47.95 4.50
C LEU A 107 -34.96 -47.41 5.59
N GLU A 108 -35.60 -46.27 5.29
CA GLU A 108 -36.62 -45.68 6.18
C GLU A 108 -37.78 -46.62 6.40
N ALA A 109 -38.37 -47.16 5.32
CA ALA A 109 -39.48 -48.12 5.42
C ALA A 109 -39.11 -49.36 6.24
N ARG A 110 -37.87 -49.87 6.09
CA ARG A 110 -37.37 -50.99 6.88
C ARG A 110 -37.26 -50.66 8.38
N HIS A 111 -36.69 -49.48 8.70
CA HIS A 111 -36.57 -49.04 10.10
C HIS A 111 -37.94 -48.76 10.70
N ARG A 112 -38.88 -48.19 9.94
CA ARG A 112 -40.27 -47.94 10.37
C ARG A 112 -40.97 -49.22 10.73
N SER A 113 -40.94 -50.24 9.88
CA SER A 113 -41.53 -51.54 10.15
C SER A 113 -40.96 -52.23 11.40
N ALA A 114 -39.65 -52.17 11.59
CA ALA A 114 -38.99 -52.73 12.76
C ALA A 114 -39.31 -51.95 14.05
N ALA A 115 -39.35 -50.62 13.99
CA ALA A 115 -39.66 -49.73 15.13
C ALA A 115 -41.11 -49.91 15.58
N ASP A 116 -42.04 -50.09 14.65
CA ASP A 116 -43.44 -50.36 14.92
C ASP A 116 -43.64 -51.75 15.52
N ALA A 117 -42.81 -52.74 15.13
CA ALA A 117 -42.74 -54.06 15.74
C ALA A 117 -42.10 -54.07 17.16
N GLY A 118 -41.63 -52.94 17.65
CA GLY A 118 -41.11 -52.76 19.00
C GLY A 118 -39.61 -52.72 19.13
N ASP A 119 -38.86 -52.75 18.02
CA ASP A 119 -37.41 -52.65 18.07
C ASP A 119 -36.98 -51.21 18.40
N THR A 120 -36.42 -51.02 19.58
CA THR A 120 -35.96 -49.73 20.09
C THR A 120 -34.71 -49.22 19.36
N SER A 121 -33.86 -50.11 18.81
CA SER A 121 -32.71 -49.75 18.01
C SER A 121 -33.15 -49.19 16.66
N ALA A 122 -34.10 -49.84 16.00
CA ALA A 122 -34.72 -49.36 14.77
C ALA A 122 -35.44 -48.02 14.98
N ALA A 123 -36.15 -47.83 16.10
CA ALA A 123 -36.76 -46.57 16.47
C ALA A 123 -35.74 -45.45 16.65
N SER A 124 -34.57 -45.73 17.25
CA SER A 124 -33.49 -44.76 17.36
C SER A 124 -32.92 -44.34 16.00
N GLN A 125 -32.74 -45.30 15.10
CA GLN A 125 -32.22 -45.08 13.75
C GLN A 125 -33.22 -44.32 12.88
N LEU A 126 -34.50 -44.69 12.91
CA LEU A 126 -35.57 -44.00 12.23
C LEU A 126 -35.72 -42.55 12.72
N GLY A 127 -35.76 -42.35 14.04
CA GLY A 127 -35.86 -41.02 14.62
C GLY A 127 -34.66 -40.13 14.26
N ALA A 128 -33.45 -40.69 14.18
CA ALA A 128 -32.26 -39.96 13.72
C ALA A 128 -32.33 -39.61 12.23
N LEU A 129 -32.93 -40.44 11.39
CA LEU A 129 -33.13 -40.22 9.98
C LEU A 129 -34.15 -39.10 9.73
N LEU A 130 -35.32 -39.19 10.38
CA LEU A 130 -36.38 -38.18 10.31
C LEU A 130 -35.92 -36.83 10.86
N LEU A 131 -35.13 -36.82 11.93
CA LEU A 131 -34.52 -35.59 12.46
C LEU A 131 -33.61 -34.89 11.42
N ARG A 132 -32.84 -35.65 10.63
CA ARG A 132 -31.99 -35.13 9.56
C ARG A 132 -32.80 -34.62 8.37
N GLN A 133 -33.97 -35.22 8.09
CA GLN A 133 -34.89 -34.77 7.04
C GLN A 133 -35.67 -33.52 7.45
N GLY A 134 -35.72 -33.21 8.77
CA GLY A 134 -36.44 -32.07 9.31
C GLY A 134 -37.88 -32.44 9.76
N ASP A 135 -38.26 -33.70 9.68
CA ASP A 135 -39.59 -34.21 10.05
C ASP A 135 -39.67 -34.42 11.57
N LEU A 136 -39.62 -33.28 12.30
CA LEU A 136 -39.52 -33.27 13.75
C LEU A 136 -40.72 -33.91 14.45
N ASP A 137 -41.92 -33.76 13.87
CA ASP A 137 -43.15 -34.28 14.44
C ASP A 137 -43.20 -35.84 14.40
N GLU A 138 -42.74 -36.42 13.31
CA GLU A 138 -42.64 -37.85 13.17
C GLU A 138 -41.44 -38.43 13.93
N ALA A 139 -40.31 -37.72 14.02
CA ALA A 139 -39.10 -38.15 14.71
C ALA A 139 -39.31 -38.32 16.23
N GLU A 140 -40.08 -37.41 16.86
CA GLU A 140 -40.22 -37.33 18.32
C GLU A 140 -40.72 -38.61 18.98
N PRO A 141 -41.84 -39.24 18.56
CA PRO A 141 -42.36 -40.43 19.24
C PRO A 141 -41.36 -41.59 19.19
N TYR A 142 -40.64 -41.77 18.06
CA TYR A 142 -39.64 -42.82 17.94
C TYR A 142 -38.42 -42.54 18.82
N LEU A 143 -37.93 -41.29 18.85
CA LEU A 143 -36.83 -40.92 19.73
C LEU A 143 -37.17 -41.00 21.20
N ARG A 144 -38.40 -40.59 21.62
CA ARG A 144 -38.87 -40.74 23.01
C ARG A 144 -38.95 -42.21 23.43
N LYS A 145 -39.51 -43.09 22.59
CA LYS A 145 -39.57 -44.54 22.85
C LYS A 145 -38.16 -45.15 23.03
N ALA A 146 -37.24 -44.81 22.14
CA ALA A 146 -35.88 -45.32 22.19
C ALA A 146 -35.06 -44.72 23.36
N ALA A 147 -35.24 -43.42 23.67
CA ALA A 147 -34.59 -42.77 24.80
C ALA A 147 -35.08 -43.31 26.15
N ALA A 148 -36.39 -43.55 26.27
CA ALA A 148 -36.98 -44.19 27.47
C ALA A 148 -36.47 -45.63 27.68
N ALA A 149 -36.08 -46.32 26.61
CA ALA A 149 -35.41 -47.62 26.66
C ALA A 149 -33.91 -47.55 27.03
N GLY A 150 -33.38 -46.34 27.30
CA GLY A 150 -32.01 -46.14 27.75
C GLY A 150 -30.98 -45.98 26.62
N LEU A 151 -31.40 -45.84 25.36
CA LEU A 151 -30.49 -45.65 24.24
C LEU A 151 -29.92 -44.23 24.24
N ARG A 152 -28.65 -44.09 24.62
CA ARG A 152 -27.95 -42.78 24.73
C ARG A 152 -27.96 -41.97 23.45
N ALA A 153 -27.89 -42.63 22.28
CA ALA A 153 -27.94 -41.93 20.98
C ALA A 153 -29.34 -41.32 20.73
N ALA A 154 -30.42 -42.05 21.07
CA ALA A 154 -31.78 -41.53 20.97
C ALA A 154 -32.02 -40.35 21.93
N ALA A 155 -31.54 -40.45 23.17
CA ALA A 155 -31.65 -39.36 24.15
C ALA A 155 -30.89 -38.11 23.71
N ASN A 156 -29.71 -38.27 23.11
CA ASN A 156 -28.99 -37.13 22.50
C ASN A 156 -29.79 -36.48 21.35
N ASN A 157 -30.31 -37.28 20.42
CA ASN A 157 -31.06 -36.81 19.28
C ASN A 157 -32.40 -36.18 19.68
N LEU A 158 -33.05 -36.71 20.70
CA LEU A 158 -34.26 -36.12 21.30
C LEU A 158 -33.94 -34.74 21.92
N GLY A 159 -32.81 -34.60 22.60
CA GLY A 159 -32.35 -33.31 23.11
C GLY A 159 -32.13 -32.29 21.98
N VAL A 160 -31.54 -32.72 20.86
CA VAL A 160 -31.37 -31.86 19.68
C VAL A 160 -32.71 -31.42 19.09
N LEU A 161 -33.65 -32.38 18.93
CA LEU A 161 -35.01 -32.11 18.44
C LEU A 161 -35.74 -31.08 19.32
N LEU A 162 -35.76 -31.32 20.63
CA LEU A 162 -36.41 -30.45 21.60
C LEU A 162 -35.80 -29.06 21.64
N HIS A 163 -34.50 -28.96 21.48
CA HIS A 163 -33.81 -27.66 21.36
C HIS A 163 -34.25 -26.89 20.12
N GLN A 164 -34.34 -27.55 18.96
CA GLN A 164 -34.83 -26.96 17.72
C GLN A 164 -36.28 -26.45 17.85
N ARG A 165 -37.10 -27.14 18.64
CA ARG A 165 -38.48 -26.71 18.95
C ARG A 165 -38.56 -25.64 20.05
N GLY A 166 -37.44 -25.21 20.62
CA GLY A 166 -37.40 -24.22 21.70
C GLY A 166 -37.65 -24.76 23.11
N HIS A 167 -37.82 -26.08 23.29
CA HIS A 167 -37.99 -26.73 24.58
C HIS A 167 -36.65 -26.95 25.29
N ARG A 168 -35.92 -25.85 25.53
CA ARG A 168 -34.52 -25.85 25.98
C ARG A 168 -34.30 -26.58 27.30
N ALA A 169 -35.19 -26.40 28.28
CA ALA A 169 -35.08 -27.04 29.61
C ALA A 169 -35.21 -28.57 29.51
N GLU A 170 -36.18 -29.08 28.72
CA GLU A 170 -36.34 -30.50 28.51
C GLU A 170 -35.16 -31.11 27.73
N ALA A 171 -34.68 -30.39 26.71
CA ALA A 171 -33.48 -30.76 25.95
C ALA A 171 -32.26 -30.96 26.87
N GLY A 172 -32.00 -30.00 27.78
CA GLY A 172 -30.93 -30.12 28.78
C GLY A 172 -31.05 -31.36 29.66
N GLY A 173 -32.29 -31.77 30.03
CA GLY A 173 -32.54 -32.98 30.78
C GLY A 173 -32.16 -34.27 30.02
N TRP A 174 -32.54 -34.36 28.75
CA TRP A 174 -32.20 -35.51 27.90
C TRP A 174 -30.71 -35.56 27.55
N TRP A 175 -30.07 -34.43 27.30
CA TRP A 175 -28.63 -34.38 27.11
C TRP A 175 -27.87 -34.79 28.37
N ARG A 176 -28.32 -34.37 29.56
CA ARG A 176 -27.71 -34.83 30.83
C ARG A 176 -27.82 -36.35 30.99
N GLN A 177 -28.98 -36.91 30.71
CA GLN A 177 -29.18 -38.37 30.78
C GLN A 177 -28.24 -39.10 29.81
N ALA A 178 -28.14 -38.63 28.56
CA ALA A 178 -27.26 -39.21 27.56
C ALA A 178 -25.78 -39.05 27.90
N ALA A 179 -25.38 -37.86 28.43
CA ALA A 179 -23.99 -37.58 28.83
C ALA A 179 -23.55 -38.46 30.01
N VAL A 180 -24.41 -38.65 31.03
CA VAL A 180 -24.16 -39.60 32.15
C VAL A 180 -24.02 -41.02 31.63
N ALA A 181 -24.77 -41.39 30.59
CA ALA A 181 -24.64 -42.70 29.91
C ALA A 181 -23.40 -42.79 28.99
N GLY A 182 -22.50 -41.78 29.00
CA GLY A 182 -21.24 -41.78 28.27
C GLY A 182 -21.33 -41.29 26.81
N SER A 183 -22.33 -40.48 26.46
CA SER A 183 -22.42 -39.87 25.13
C SER A 183 -21.61 -38.58 25.05
N ALA A 184 -20.47 -38.60 24.37
CA ALA A 184 -19.63 -37.41 24.15
C ALA A 184 -20.36 -36.31 23.37
N PRO A 185 -21.15 -36.59 22.30
CA PRO A 185 -21.95 -35.55 21.65
C PRO A 185 -22.97 -34.88 22.58
N ALA A 186 -23.62 -35.67 23.45
CA ALA A 186 -24.59 -35.14 24.42
C ALA A 186 -23.89 -34.30 25.51
N ALA A 187 -22.72 -34.72 25.98
CA ALA A 187 -21.91 -33.94 26.91
C ALA A 187 -21.47 -32.59 26.31
N HIS A 188 -21.09 -32.58 25.05
CA HIS A 188 -20.81 -31.33 24.32
C HIS A 188 -22.06 -30.43 24.25
N ALA A 189 -23.21 -30.96 23.81
CA ALA A 189 -24.46 -30.21 23.74
C ALA A 189 -24.92 -29.67 25.10
N LEU A 190 -24.79 -30.48 26.14
CA LEU A 190 -25.08 -30.09 27.53
C LEU A 190 -24.13 -28.98 28.00
N GLY A 191 -22.84 -29.10 27.71
CA GLY A 191 -21.84 -28.07 28.05
C GLY A 191 -22.16 -26.73 27.41
N LEU A 192 -22.54 -26.71 26.13
CA LEU A 192 -22.97 -25.48 25.45
C LEU A 192 -24.26 -24.94 26.09
N HIS A 193 -25.23 -25.80 26.35
CA HIS A 193 -26.48 -25.42 27.01
C HIS A 193 -26.24 -24.75 28.39
N LEU A 194 -25.38 -25.33 29.22
CA LEU A 194 -25.02 -24.79 30.53
C LEU A 194 -24.27 -23.43 30.41
N ARG A 195 -23.35 -23.32 29.46
CA ARG A 195 -22.66 -22.06 29.17
C ARG A 195 -23.65 -20.94 28.80
N ASP A 196 -24.61 -21.22 27.93
CA ASP A 196 -25.64 -20.27 27.52
C ASP A 196 -26.55 -19.82 28.68
N HIS A 197 -26.62 -20.62 29.77
CA HIS A 197 -27.34 -20.30 31.00
C HIS A 197 -26.45 -19.74 32.11
N GLY A 198 -25.17 -19.46 31.82
CA GLY A 198 -24.23 -18.83 32.74
C GLY A 198 -23.60 -19.80 33.77
N ASP A 199 -23.86 -21.12 33.68
CA ASP A 199 -23.22 -22.13 34.52
C ASP A 199 -21.91 -22.61 33.85
N GLU A 200 -20.90 -21.78 33.93
CA GLU A 200 -19.61 -22.05 33.29
C GLU A 200 -18.84 -23.21 33.95
N GLU A 201 -18.99 -23.44 35.25
CA GLU A 201 -18.28 -24.53 35.92
C GLU A 201 -18.81 -25.91 35.48
N SER A 202 -20.13 -26.06 35.45
CA SER A 202 -20.74 -27.28 34.93
C SER A 202 -20.51 -27.45 33.42
N ALA A 203 -20.47 -26.34 32.67
CA ALA A 203 -20.16 -26.37 31.25
C ALA A 203 -18.73 -26.88 31.01
N GLU A 204 -17.72 -26.34 31.75
CA GLU A 204 -16.33 -26.81 31.66
C GLU A 204 -16.23 -28.32 31.95
N TYR A 205 -16.90 -28.80 32.98
CA TYR A 205 -16.91 -30.23 33.32
C TYR A 205 -17.39 -31.12 32.17
N TRP A 206 -18.53 -30.78 31.58
CA TRP A 206 -19.11 -31.59 30.51
C TRP A 206 -18.37 -31.46 29.19
N LEU A 207 -17.86 -30.27 28.86
CA LEU A 207 -17.01 -30.07 27.70
C LEU A 207 -15.68 -30.82 27.84
N HIS A 208 -15.10 -30.83 29.05
CA HIS A 208 -13.89 -31.60 29.34
C HIS A 208 -14.14 -33.11 29.17
N PHE A 209 -15.24 -33.62 29.69
CA PHE A 209 -15.63 -35.00 29.49
C PHE A 209 -15.76 -35.33 27.99
N ALA A 210 -16.43 -34.50 27.21
CA ALA A 210 -16.57 -34.69 25.77
C ALA A 210 -15.20 -34.68 25.06
N ALA A 211 -14.34 -33.77 25.44
CA ALA A 211 -12.99 -33.61 24.86
C ALA A 211 -12.10 -34.84 25.16
N GLU A 212 -12.14 -35.38 26.39
CA GLU A 212 -11.38 -36.57 26.77
C GLU A 212 -11.86 -37.83 26.03
N GLN A 213 -13.12 -37.87 25.63
CA GLN A 213 -13.67 -38.95 24.79
C GLN A 213 -13.32 -38.74 23.29
N GLY A 214 -12.46 -37.79 22.95
CA GLY A 214 -12.03 -37.51 21.58
C GLY A 214 -13.07 -36.78 20.72
N HIS A 215 -14.09 -36.16 21.33
CA HIS A 215 -15.09 -35.41 20.57
C HIS A 215 -14.54 -34.05 20.14
N ALA A 216 -14.26 -33.89 18.83
CA ALA A 216 -13.60 -32.70 18.27
C ALA A 216 -14.30 -31.38 18.60
N LEU A 217 -15.65 -31.33 18.49
CA LEU A 217 -16.43 -30.16 18.83
C LEU A 217 -16.40 -29.85 20.34
N GLY A 218 -16.35 -30.88 21.19
CA GLY A 218 -16.22 -30.73 22.65
C GLY A 218 -14.85 -30.14 23.01
N ALA A 219 -13.79 -30.66 22.41
CA ALA A 219 -12.44 -30.13 22.59
C ALA A 219 -12.31 -28.69 22.09
N TYR A 220 -12.91 -28.37 20.95
CA TYR A 220 -12.94 -26.98 20.43
C TYR A 220 -13.70 -26.05 21.39
N ALA A 221 -14.91 -26.43 21.83
CA ALA A 221 -15.71 -25.60 22.72
C ALA A 221 -15.04 -25.37 24.09
N LEU A 222 -14.32 -26.40 24.61
CA LEU A 222 -13.51 -26.25 25.81
C LEU A 222 -12.33 -25.30 25.60
N GLY A 223 -11.63 -25.45 24.47
CA GLY A 223 -10.54 -24.52 24.07
C GLY A 223 -11.03 -23.07 23.97
N ASP A 224 -12.19 -22.85 23.35
CA ASP A 224 -12.83 -21.54 23.23
C ASP A 224 -13.19 -20.93 24.59
N LEU A 225 -13.77 -21.74 25.51
CA LEU A 225 -14.06 -21.31 26.88
C LEU A 225 -12.79 -20.93 27.65
N MET A 226 -11.72 -21.71 27.50
CA MET A 226 -10.43 -21.43 28.15
C MET A 226 -9.71 -20.21 27.55
N GLU A 227 -9.75 -20.03 26.21
CA GLU A 227 -9.21 -18.86 25.55
C GLU A 227 -9.89 -17.58 26.04
N HIS A 228 -11.21 -17.60 26.22
CA HIS A 228 -11.98 -16.47 26.76
C HIS A 228 -11.49 -16.05 28.14
N ARG A 229 -11.10 -17.03 28.96
CA ARG A 229 -10.51 -16.82 30.29
C ARG A 229 -8.99 -16.57 30.27
N ARG A 230 -8.37 -16.49 29.08
CA ARG A 230 -6.92 -16.37 28.87
C ARG A 230 -6.12 -17.52 29.53
N ASP A 231 -6.70 -18.70 29.61
CA ASP A 231 -6.05 -19.88 30.16
C ASP A 231 -5.13 -20.54 29.13
N VAL A 232 -3.87 -20.67 29.48
CA VAL A 232 -2.84 -21.28 28.61
C VAL A 232 -3.17 -22.72 28.18
N ARG A 233 -4.05 -23.41 28.91
CA ARG A 233 -4.51 -24.77 28.57
C ARG A 233 -5.38 -24.81 27.30
N ALA A 234 -5.89 -23.66 26.83
CA ALA A 234 -6.69 -23.57 25.60
C ALA A 234 -5.97 -24.19 24.40
N GLU A 235 -4.67 -23.97 24.29
CA GLU A 235 -3.84 -24.48 23.20
C GLU A 235 -3.88 -26.00 23.09
N ARG A 236 -3.80 -26.69 24.22
CA ARG A 236 -3.88 -28.17 24.27
C ARG A 236 -5.18 -28.70 23.66
N TRP A 237 -6.29 -28.03 23.97
CA TRP A 237 -7.61 -28.46 23.52
C TRP A 237 -7.87 -28.08 22.06
N PHE A 238 -7.41 -26.93 21.62
CA PHE A 238 -7.43 -26.61 20.19
C PHE A 238 -6.59 -27.61 19.39
N LYS A 239 -5.41 -28.00 19.90
CA LYS A 239 -4.60 -29.04 19.27
C LYS A 239 -5.35 -30.39 19.19
N ALA A 240 -5.94 -30.83 20.27
CA ALA A 240 -6.72 -32.07 20.28
C ALA A 240 -7.88 -32.02 19.28
N ALA A 241 -8.60 -30.90 19.20
CA ALA A 241 -9.67 -30.70 18.23
C ALA A 241 -9.14 -30.66 16.77
N ALA A 242 -8.02 -30.01 16.55
CA ALA A 242 -7.38 -29.91 15.23
C ALA A 242 -6.88 -31.27 14.73
N ASP A 243 -6.25 -32.05 15.62
CA ASP A 243 -5.80 -33.43 15.33
C ASP A 243 -7.01 -34.35 15.00
N ALA A 244 -8.16 -34.11 15.64
CA ALA A 244 -9.42 -34.75 15.32
C ALA A 244 -10.14 -34.20 14.07
N GLY A 245 -9.51 -33.27 13.35
CA GLY A 245 -9.98 -32.74 12.07
C GLY A 245 -10.85 -31.49 12.12
N HIS A 246 -10.96 -30.81 13.26
CA HIS A 246 -11.74 -29.61 13.38
C HIS A 246 -11.00 -28.41 12.76
N ARG A 247 -11.48 -27.92 11.61
CA ARG A 247 -10.80 -26.89 10.81
C ARG A 247 -10.63 -25.53 11.53
N GLU A 248 -11.67 -25.12 12.30
CA GLU A 248 -11.61 -23.87 13.07
C GLU A 248 -10.59 -23.95 14.22
N ALA A 249 -10.50 -25.12 14.90
CA ALA A 249 -9.48 -25.33 15.93
C ALA A 249 -8.06 -25.25 15.38
N ALA A 250 -7.83 -25.83 14.19
CA ALA A 250 -6.54 -25.73 13.51
C ALA A 250 -6.20 -24.27 13.18
N TYR A 251 -7.18 -23.48 12.72
CA TYR A 251 -7.01 -22.04 12.47
C TYR A 251 -6.69 -21.26 13.76
N ARG A 252 -7.43 -21.51 14.86
CA ARG A 252 -7.18 -20.85 16.15
C ARG A 252 -5.78 -21.19 16.69
N LEU A 253 -5.40 -22.47 16.63
CA LEU A 253 -4.07 -22.92 17.03
C LEU A 253 -2.96 -22.26 16.19
N ALA A 254 -3.16 -22.17 14.87
CA ALA A 254 -2.23 -21.48 13.98
C ALA A 254 -2.04 -20.02 14.38
N ARG A 255 -3.13 -19.30 14.68
CA ARG A 255 -3.07 -17.91 15.16
C ARG A 255 -2.31 -17.76 16.48
N MET A 256 -2.52 -18.70 17.41
CA MET A 256 -1.79 -18.71 18.70
C MET A 256 -0.28 -18.89 18.46
N ARG A 257 0.10 -19.80 17.56
CA ARG A 257 1.50 -20.03 17.20
C ARG A 257 2.11 -18.84 16.48
N GLU A 258 1.38 -18.21 15.59
CA GLU A 258 1.81 -16.98 14.90
C GLU A 258 2.04 -15.84 15.90
N ALA A 259 1.12 -15.62 16.85
CA ALA A 259 1.26 -14.63 17.91
C ALA A 259 2.45 -14.90 18.84
N ALA A 260 2.83 -16.16 19.02
CA ALA A 260 4.03 -16.56 19.76
C ALA A 260 5.32 -16.45 18.94
N GLY A 261 5.25 -16.03 17.66
CA GLY A 261 6.40 -15.90 16.76
C GLY A 261 6.85 -17.22 16.10
N ASP A 262 6.14 -18.33 16.35
CA ASP A 262 6.43 -19.64 15.75
C ASP A 262 5.75 -19.76 14.39
N LYS A 263 6.33 -19.10 13.38
CA LYS A 263 5.78 -19.07 12.02
C LYS A 263 5.74 -20.45 11.34
N GLU A 264 6.68 -21.33 11.64
CA GLU A 264 6.72 -22.67 11.02
C GLU A 264 5.56 -23.56 11.50
N SER A 265 5.34 -23.61 12.81
CA SER A 265 4.18 -24.32 13.35
C SER A 265 2.86 -23.68 12.92
N ALA A 266 2.80 -22.34 12.87
CA ALA A 266 1.62 -21.62 12.39
C ALA A 266 1.29 -22.00 10.94
N GLU A 267 2.27 -22.01 10.04
CA GLU A 267 2.09 -22.41 8.64
C GLU A 267 1.53 -23.83 8.53
N THR A 268 2.06 -24.76 9.33
CA THR A 268 1.60 -26.16 9.33
C THR A 268 0.11 -26.26 9.71
N TRP A 269 -0.31 -25.56 10.76
CA TRP A 269 -1.69 -25.58 11.21
C TRP A 269 -2.64 -24.79 10.30
N TYR A 270 -2.19 -23.66 9.72
CA TYR A 270 -2.96 -22.98 8.68
C TYR A 270 -3.17 -23.88 7.47
N ARG A 271 -2.13 -24.62 7.04
CA ARG A 271 -2.24 -25.58 5.92
C ARG A 271 -3.24 -26.69 6.24
N THR A 272 -3.22 -27.20 7.49
CA THR A 272 -4.18 -28.21 7.95
C THR A 272 -5.62 -27.71 7.88
N ALA A 273 -5.87 -26.46 8.26
CA ALA A 273 -7.19 -25.84 8.16
C ALA A 273 -7.57 -25.51 6.69
N ALA A 274 -6.62 -24.99 5.90
CA ALA A 274 -6.82 -24.59 4.50
C ALA A 274 -7.22 -25.77 3.60
N VAL A 275 -6.57 -26.92 3.76
CA VAL A 275 -6.92 -28.16 3.03
C VAL A 275 -8.38 -28.57 3.29
N ARG A 276 -8.95 -28.18 4.44
CA ARG A 276 -10.36 -28.39 4.79
C ARG A 276 -11.27 -27.20 4.42
N SER A 277 -10.85 -26.41 3.44
CA SER A 277 -11.60 -25.26 2.91
C SER A 277 -11.93 -24.19 3.95
N HIS A 278 -11.00 -23.92 4.87
CA HIS A 278 -11.12 -22.80 5.80
C HIS A 278 -10.58 -21.52 5.14
N ALA A 279 -11.47 -20.64 4.69
CA ALA A 279 -11.13 -19.47 3.88
C ALA A 279 -10.07 -18.56 4.53
N ARG A 280 -10.27 -18.18 5.80
CA ARG A 280 -9.32 -17.32 6.54
C ARG A 280 -7.96 -17.99 6.74
N ALA A 281 -7.92 -19.32 6.92
CA ALA A 281 -6.65 -20.04 7.02
C ALA A 281 -5.91 -20.04 5.70
N SER A 282 -6.63 -20.24 4.58
CA SER A 282 -6.04 -20.16 3.24
C SER A 282 -5.48 -18.76 2.96
N LEU A 283 -6.18 -17.69 3.37
CA LEU A 283 -5.69 -16.32 3.26
C LEU A 283 -4.39 -16.13 4.07
N ARG A 284 -4.39 -16.49 5.37
CA ARG A 284 -3.19 -16.32 6.23
C ARG A 284 -2.02 -17.18 5.76
N LEU A 285 -2.29 -18.39 5.29
CA LEU A 285 -1.27 -19.24 4.68
C LEU A 285 -0.68 -18.58 3.43
N GLY A 286 -1.52 -18.01 2.57
CA GLY A 286 -1.08 -17.24 1.40
C GLY A 286 -0.11 -16.13 1.78
N VAL A 287 -0.42 -15.33 2.82
CA VAL A 287 0.44 -14.26 3.32
C VAL A 287 1.80 -14.80 3.80
N LEU A 288 1.82 -15.86 4.63
CA LEU A 288 3.08 -16.43 5.14
C LEU A 288 3.96 -17.00 4.00
N VAL A 289 3.33 -17.62 3.02
CA VAL A 289 4.02 -18.17 1.85
C VAL A 289 4.56 -17.06 0.93
N GLU A 290 3.82 -15.96 0.80
CA GLU A 290 4.26 -14.77 0.06
C GLU A 290 5.45 -14.09 0.75
N GLU A 291 5.43 -13.91 2.07
CA GLU A 291 6.56 -13.40 2.85
C GLU A 291 7.84 -14.22 2.64
N ARG A 292 7.71 -15.52 2.40
CA ARG A 292 8.82 -16.42 2.06
C ARG A 292 9.26 -16.31 0.60
N GLY A 293 8.56 -15.55 -0.24
CA GLY A 293 8.85 -15.33 -1.65
C GLY A 293 8.28 -16.40 -2.60
N ALA A 294 7.47 -17.34 -2.12
CA ALA A 294 6.87 -18.41 -2.94
C ALA A 294 5.55 -17.94 -3.58
N ARG A 295 5.64 -16.99 -4.52
CA ARG A 295 4.48 -16.28 -5.12
C ARG A 295 3.45 -17.21 -5.77
N ASP A 296 3.89 -18.23 -6.50
CA ASP A 296 2.97 -19.16 -7.16
C ASP A 296 2.17 -20.02 -6.19
N GLU A 297 2.78 -20.39 -5.05
CA GLU A 297 2.09 -21.10 -3.99
C GLU A 297 1.11 -20.17 -3.27
N ALA A 298 1.51 -18.93 -2.98
CA ALA A 298 0.64 -17.92 -2.38
C ALA A 298 -0.60 -17.64 -3.26
N ALA A 299 -0.42 -17.50 -4.58
CA ALA A 299 -1.53 -17.32 -5.53
C ALA A 299 -2.55 -18.45 -5.48
N ARG A 300 -2.11 -19.70 -5.31
CA ARG A 300 -3.02 -20.85 -5.17
C ARG A 300 -3.85 -20.77 -3.90
N TRP A 301 -3.23 -20.40 -2.78
CA TRP A 301 -3.92 -20.28 -1.51
C TRP A 301 -4.87 -19.09 -1.47
N TYR A 302 -4.49 -17.95 -2.05
CA TYR A 302 -5.38 -16.80 -2.19
C TYR A 302 -6.59 -17.12 -3.07
N ARG A 303 -6.38 -17.81 -4.21
CA ARG A 303 -7.49 -18.23 -5.09
C ARG A 303 -8.45 -19.16 -4.36
N GLN A 304 -7.94 -20.13 -3.62
CA GLN A 304 -8.78 -21.02 -2.82
C GLN A 304 -9.56 -20.26 -1.74
N ALA A 305 -8.93 -19.30 -1.08
CA ALA A 305 -9.59 -18.48 -0.06
C ALA A 305 -10.69 -17.60 -0.67
N ALA A 306 -10.43 -16.98 -1.83
CA ALA A 306 -11.42 -16.18 -2.56
C ALA A 306 -12.62 -17.01 -2.99
N GLN A 307 -12.40 -18.19 -3.59
CA GLN A 307 -13.45 -19.13 -3.97
C GLN A 307 -14.30 -19.62 -2.77
N ASN A 308 -13.73 -19.61 -1.58
CA ASN A 308 -14.43 -19.91 -0.34
C ASN A 308 -15.06 -18.67 0.33
N GLY A 309 -15.16 -17.54 -0.39
CA GLY A 309 -15.88 -16.34 0.03
C GLY A 309 -15.11 -15.40 0.94
N GLU A 310 -13.77 -15.34 0.82
CA GLU A 310 -12.93 -14.34 1.53
C GLU A 310 -12.51 -13.21 0.58
N PRO A 311 -13.18 -12.04 0.61
CA PRO A 311 -12.91 -10.95 -0.34
C PRO A 311 -11.47 -10.41 -0.26
N ARG A 312 -10.89 -10.41 0.95
CA ARG A 312 -9.51 -9.97 1.16
C ARG A 312 -8.50 -10.83 0.41
N ALA A 313 -8.82 -12.11 0.20
CA ALA A 313 -7.96 -13.00 -0.57
C ALA A 313 -8.02 -12.70 -2.06
N ALA A 314 -9.20 -12.38 -2.59
CA ALA A 314 -9.35 -11.92 -3.97
C ALA A 314 -8.59 -10.60 -4.18
N CYS A 315 -8.67 -9.67 -3.23
CA CYS A 315 -7.89 -8.44 -3.23
C CYS A 315 -6.37 -8.71 -3.25
N ALA A 316 -5.87 -9.56 -2.35
CA ALA A 316 -4.45 -9.93 -2.27
C ALA A 316 -3.98 -10.63 -3.56
N LEU A 317 -4.78 -11.53 -4.12
CA LEU A 317 -4.48 -12.19 -5.40
C LEU A 317 -4.35 -11.17 -6.53
N GLY A 318 -5.24 -10.18 -6.58
CA GLY A 318 -5.17 -9.10 -7.56
C GLY A 318 -3.86 -8.31 -7.46
N PHE A 319 -3.38 -7.99 -6.26
CA PHE A 319 -2.08 -7.34 -6.07
C PHE A 319 -0.91 -8.22 -6.53
N LEU A 320 -0.93 -9.48 -6.19
CA LEU A 320 0.11 -10.43 -6.60
C LEU A 320 0.17 -10.61 -8.13
N LEU A 321 -0.99 -10.66 -8.80
CA LEU A 321 -1.08 -10.72 -10.26
C LEU A 321 -0.58 -9.42 -10.91
N ARG A 322 -0.93 -8.26 -10.37
CA ARG A 322 -0.36 -6.96 -10.80
C ARG A 322 1.15 -6.97 -10.76
N ASP A 323 1.74 -7.43 -9.66
CA ASP A 323 3.19 -7.45 -9.44
C ASP A 323 3.90 -8.46 -10.35
N SER A 324 3.18 -9.45 -10.87
CA SER A 324 3.65 -10.37 -11.93
C SER A 324 3.42 -9.83 -13.34
N GLY A 325 2.75 -8.68 -13.50
CA GLY A 325 2.47 -8.04 -14.78
C GLY A 325 1.14 -8.43 -15.42
N ASP A 326 0.35 -9.30 -14.80
CA ASP A 326 -0.97 -9.71 -15.28
C ASP A 326 -2.07 -8.77 -14.78
N LEU A 327 -2.11 -7.56 -15.34
CA LEU A 327 -3.10 -6.54 -15.00
C LEU A 327 -4.56 -6.92 -15.35
N PRO A 328 -4.85 -7.63 -16.46
CA PRO A 328 -6.22 -8.04 -16.76
C PRO A 328 -6.81 -8.94 -15.68
N SER A 329 -6.11 -10.02 -15.33
CA SER A 329 -6.56 -10.94 -14.27
C SER A 329 -6.61 -10.25 -12.89
N ALA A 330 -5.67 -9.33 -12.60
CA ALA A 330 -5.70 -8.55 -11.38
C ALA A 330 -6.98 -7.71 -11.26
N ALA A 331 -7.42 -7.09 -12.37
CA ALA A 331 -8.64 -6.28 -12.41
C ALA A 331 -9.90 -7.13 -12.15
N GLU A 332 -9.98 -8.34 -12.70
CA GLU A 332 -11.10 -9.27 -12.46
C GLU A 332 -11.22 -9.62 -10.97
N TRP A 333 -10.11 -10.00 -10.33
CA TRP A 333 -10.10 -10.34 -8.90
C TRP A 333 -10.37 -9.13 -8.00
N TRP A 334 -9.88 -7.94 -8.36
CA TRP A 334 -10.22 -6.72 -7.62
C TRP A 334 -11.68 -6.37 -7.79
N GLN A 335 -12.27 -6.59 -8.96
CA GLN A 335 -13.70 -6.35 -9.17
C GLN A 335 -14.54 -7.27 -8.28
N GLU A 336 -14.27 -8.57 -8.26
CA GLU A 336 -14.95 -9.53 -7.37
C GLU A 336 -14.83 -9.12 -5.90
N ALA A 337 -13.63 -8.74 -5.45
CA ALA A 337 -13.40 -8.29 -4.07
C ALA A 337 -14.15 -6.98 -3.76
N ALA A 338 -14.13 -6.01 -4.67
CA ALA A 338 -14.79 -4.72 -4.49
C ALA A 338 -16.31 -4.84 -4.46
N GLU A 339 -16.89 -5.70 -5.30
CA GLU A 339 -18.33 -6.03 -5.29
C GLU A 339 -18.74 -6.72 -3.99
N ALA A 340 -17.82 -7.48 -3.37
CA ALA A 340 -18.00 -8.05 -2.05
C ALA A 340 -17.70 -7.08 -0.89
N GLY A 341 -17.41 -5.80 -1.19
CA GLY A 341 -17.23 -4.73 -0.22
C GLY A 341 -15.80 -4.49 0.26
N ASP A 342 -14.77 -5.02 -0.43
CA ASP A 342 -13.37 -4.73 -0.10
C ASP A 342 -12.96 -3.34 -0.62
N GLY A 343 -12.73 -2.40 0.30
CA GLY A 343 -12.36 -1.02 -0.03
C GLY A 343 -10.99 -0.91 -0.71
N ASN A 344 -10.03 -1.75 -0.34
CA ASN A 344 -8.69 -1.73 -0.94
C ASN A 344 -8.75 -2.15 -2.42
N ALA A 345 -9.55 -3.17 -2.73
CA ALA A 345 -9.77 -3.61 -4.10
C ALA A 345 -10.46 -2.53 -4.94
N ALA A 346 -11.49 -1.87 -4.40
CA ALA A 346 -12.15 -0.74 -5.05
C ALA A 346 -11.16 0.41 -5.30
N ASN A 347 -10.29 0.72 -4.33
CA ASN A 347 -9.25 1.73 -4.50
C ASN A 347 -8.22 1.34 -5.59
N ALA A 348 -7.82 0.06 -5.65
CA ALA A 348 -6.93 -0.44 -6.68
C ALA A 348 -7.53 -0.34 -8.09
N LEU A 349 -8.82 -0.67 -8.26
CA LEU A 349 -9.55 -0.46 -9.51
C LEU A 349 -9.62 1.02 -9.88
N GLY A 350 -9.88 1.89 -8.91
CA GLY A 350 -9.85 3.33 -9.11
C GLY A 350 -8.51 3.80 -9.66
N ALA A 351 -7.40 3.33 -9.09
CA ALA A 351 -6.05 3.64 -9.54
C ALA A 351 -5.76 3.09 -10.95
N LEU A 352 -6.23 1.87 -11.25
CA LEU A 352 -6.09 1.27 -12.58
C LEU A 352 -6.82 2.10 -13.65
N HIS A 353 -8.07 2.49 -13.41
CA HIS A 353 -8.86 3.32 -14.33
C HIS A 353 -8.28 4.73 -14.47
N ALA A 354 -7.81 5.35 -13.38
CA ALA A 354 -7.11 6.63 -13.43
C ALA A 354 -5.84 6.55 -14.28
N GLY A 355 -5.08 5.45 -14.14
CA GLY A 355 -3.91 5.16 -14.97
C GLY A 355 -4.20 5.03 -16.46
N ARG A 356 -5.40 4.65 -16.85
CA ARG A 356 -5.88 4.57 -18.23
C ARG A 356 -6.51 5.88 -18.72
N GLY A 357 -6.61 6.92 -17.88
CA GLY A 357 -7.29 8.17 -18.20
C GLY A 357 -8.82 8.06 -18.20
N GLU A 358 -9.38 7.03 -17.59
CA GLU A 358 -10.80 6.77 -17.47
C GLU A 358 -11.35 7.40 -16.20
N ASP A 359 -11.24 8.73 -16.10
CA ASP A 359 -11.50 9.51 -14.87
C ASP A 359 -12.89 9.23 -14.26
N GLY A 360 -13.92 9.04 -15.10
CA GLY A 360 -15.28 8.77 -14.62
C GLY A 360 -15.42 7.39 -13.97
N ALA A 361 -14.69 6.38 -14.44
CA ALA A 361 -14.65 5.05 -13.82
C ALA A 361 -13.83 5.10 -12.53
N ALA A 362 -12.67 5.78 -12.56
CA ALA A 362 -11.83 5.98 -11.40
C ALA A 362 -12.58 6.66 -10.25
N GLU A 363 -13.34 7.72 -10.55
CA GLU A 363 -14.14 8.45 -9.55
C GLU A 363 -15.21 7.56 -8.91
N ARG A 364 -15.87 6.67 -9.67
CA ARG A 364 -16.86 5.72 -9.12
C ARG A 364 -16.21 4.73 -8.16
N TRP A 365 -15.08 4.14 -8.55
CA TRP A 365 -14.40 3.14 -7.74
C TRP A 365 -13.78 3.74 -6.47
N TYR A 366 -13.19 4.94 -6.54
CA TYR A 366 -12.70 5.63 -5.34
C TYR A 366 -13.83 6.00 -4.37
N ARG A 367 -15.05 6.33 -4.86
CA ARG A 367 -16.21 6.51 -3.98
C ARG A 367 -16.64 5.19 -3.35
N ALA A 368 -16.67 4.10 -4.09
CA ALA A 368 -16.96 2.78 -3.54
C ALA A 368 -15.93 2.38 -2.46
N ALA A 369 -14.64 2.65 -2.68
CA ALA A 369 -13.60 2.44 -1.67
C ALA A 369 -13.90 3.21 -0.39
N LEU A 370 -14.27 4.49 -0.51
CA LEU A 370 -14.59 5.34 0.63
C LEU A 370 -15.87 4.89 1.36
N GLU A 371 -16.88 4.40 0.66
CA GLU A 371 -18.09 3.82 1.24
C GLU A 371 -17.81 2.52 1.99
N ALA A 372 -16.86 1.74 1.51
CA ALA A 372 -16.35 0.54 2.17
C ALA A 372 -15.39 0.84 3.34
N GLY A 373 -15.12 2.12 3.64
CA GLY A 373 -14.29 2.56 4.77
C GLY A 373 -12.81 2.77 4.43
N ASP A 374 -12.39 2.61 3.18
CA ASP A 374 -11.01 2.95 2.78
C ASP A 374 -10.87 4.45 2.52
N HIS A 375 -10.24 5.14 3.45
CA HIS A 375 -10.01 6.59 3.37
C HIS A 375 -9.00 7.00 2.29
N ASN A 376 -8.20 6.06 1.75
CA ASN A 376 -7.35 6.30 0.58
C ASN A 376 -8.19 6.72 -0.63
N GLY A 377 -9.44 6.20 -0.76
CA GLY A 377 -10.38 6.61 -1.79
C GLY A 377 -10.66 8.12 -1.78
N ALA A 378 -10.79 8.74 -0.60
CA ALA A 378 -10.98 10.19 -0.51
C ALA A 378 -9.72 10.96 -0.93
N PHE A 379 -8.53 10.50 -0.54
CA PHE A 379 -7.27 11.10 -0.97
C PHE A 379 -7.11 11.03 -2.50
N ASN A 380 -7.37 9.86 -3.10
CA ASN A 380 -7.26 9.65 -4.53
C ASN A 380 -8.32 10.45 -5.33
N LEU A 381 -9.54 10.63 -4.78
CA LEU A 381 -10.53 11.56 -5.34
C LEU A 381 -10.00 13.00 -5.33
N GLY A 382 -9.31 13.40 -4.27
CA GLY A 382 -8.63 14.68 -4.18
C GLY A 382 -7.59 14.86 -5.27
N LEU A 383 -6.71 13.86 -5.49
CA LEU A 383 -5.72 13.86 -6.56
C LEU A 383 -6.36 13.95 -7.94
N LEU A 384 -7.40 13.14 -8.19
CA LEU A 384 -8.13 13.15 -9.46
C LEU A 384 -8.81 14.50 -9.75
N CYS A 385 -9.40 15.12 -8.73
CA CYS A 385 -9.98 16.46 -8.87
C CYS A 385 -8.90 17.53 -9.10
N ALA A 386 -7.76 17.43 -8.42
CA ALA A 386 -6.65 18.37 -8.58
C ALA A 386 -6.05 18.32 -10.00
N SER A 387 -5.83 17.11 -10.54
CA SER A 387 -5.35 16.92 -11.92
C SER A 387 -6.32 17.45 -12.97
N ALA A 388 -7.61 17.33 -12.73
CA ALA A 388 -8.68 17.88 -13.56
C ALA A 388 -8.90 19.41 -13.37
N GLY A 389 -8.07 20.10 -12.57
CA GLY A 389 -8.20 21.53 -12.27
C GLY A 389 -9.38 21.88 -11.33
N ARG A 390 -10.09 20.90 -10.78
CA ARG A 390 -11.24 21.07 -9.89
C ARG A 390 -10.78 21.33 -8.44
N GLN A 391 -10.06 22.41 -8.21
CA GLN A 391 -9.36 22.71 -6.95
C GLN A 391 -10.28 22.73 -5.73
N ALA A 392 -11.48 23.32 -5.83
CA ALA A 392 -12.42 23.39 -4.70
C ALA A 392 -12.94 22.00 -4.28
N GLN A 393 -13.12 21.08 -5.24
CA GLN A 393 -13.50 19.71 -4.95
C GLN A 393 -12.32 18.92 -4.38
N ALA A 394 -11.12 19.12 -4.92
CA ALA A 394 -9.90 18.50 -4.40
C ALA A 394 -9.71 18.83 -2.92
N GLU A 395 -9.88 20.11 -2.54
CA GLU A 395 -9.77 20.54 -1.15
C GLU A 395 -10.80 19.83 -0.24
N GLN A 396 -12.03 19.68 -0.68
CA GLN A 396 -13.07 18.99 0.10
C GLN A 396 -12.69 17.52 0.35
N TRP A 397 -12.18 16.85 -0.67
CA TRP A 397 -11.77 15.45 -0.57
C TRP A 397 -10.51 15.29 0.30
N TYR A 398 -9.50 16.15 0.12
CA TYR A 398 -8.32 16.13 0.99
C TYR A 398 -8.68 16.43 2.44
N ARG A 399 -9.59 17.38 2.68
CA ARG A 399 -10.08 17.68 4.03
C ARG A 399 -10.77 16.48 4.66
N ARG A 400 -11.61 15.77 3.91
CA ARG A 400 -12.27 14.55 4.37
C ARG A 400 -11.27 13.46 4.74
N ALA A 401 -10.28 13.19 3.89
CA ALA A 401 -9.21 12.23 4.15
C ALA A 401 -8.32 12.68 5.35
N ALA A 402 -7.99 13.97 5.43
CA ALA A 402 -7.17 14.52 6.51
C ALA A 402 -7.85 14.42 7.89
N TYR A 403 -9.17 14.62 7.96
CA TYR A 403 -9.93 14.40 9.21
C TYR A 403 -9.97 12.93 9.61
N ALA A 404 -9.91 12.01 8.65
CA ALA A 404 -9.78 10.58 8.90
C ALA A 404 -8.35 10.15 9.28
N GLY A 405 -7.39 11.08 9.33
CA GLY A 405 -6.02 10.81 9.73
C GLY A 405 -5.06 10.43 8.59
N HIS A 406 -5.50 10.56 7.32
CA HIS A 406 -4.63 10.26 6.19
C HIS A 406 -3.50 11.30 6.08
N ARG A 407 -2.26 10.89 6.38
CA ARG A 407 -1.09 11.78 6.50
C ARG A 407 -0.79 12.58 5.23
N GLU A 408 -0.86 11.93 4.05
CA GLU A 408 -0.57 12.60 2.79
C GLU A 408 -1.68 13.58 2.38
N ALA A 409 -2.93 13.31 2.79
CA ALA A 409 -4.03 14.26 2.61
C ALA A 409 -3.87 15.50 3.49
N CYS A 410 -3.35 15.35 4.72
CA CYS A 410 -3.00 16.49 5.57
C CYS A 410 -1.94 17.37 4.88
N ASN A 411 -0.87 16.76 4.34
CA ASN A 411 0.16 17.48 3.61
C ASN A 411 -0.42 18.17 2.35
N ALA A 412 -1.20 17.47 1.53
CA ALA A 412 -1.80 18.04 0.32
C ALA A 412 -2.74 19.22 0.63
N LEU A 413 -3.57 19.09 1.68
CA LEU A 413 -4.44 20.16 2.14
C LEU A 413 -3.64 21.38 2.59
N ALA A 414 -2.56 21.18 3.36
CA ALA A 414 -1.69 22.25 3.83
C ALA A 414 -1.00 22.98 2.65
N VAL A 415 -0.52 22.24 1.65
CA VAL A 415 0.05 22.81 0.42
C VAL A 415 -0.97 23.69 -0.32
N MET A 416 -2.22 23.21 -0.43
CA MET A 416 -3.29 24.01 -1.07
C MET A 416 -3.62 25.30 -0.31
N LEU A 417 -3.69 25.24 1.02
CA LEU A 417 -3.92 26.42 1.87
C LEU A 417 -2.78 27.42 1.72
N LEU A 418 -1.55 26.95 1.70
CA LEU A 418 -0.36 27.79 1.53
C LEU A 418 -0.31 28.46 0.15
N GLN A 419 -0.68 27.75 -0.92
CA GLN A 419 -0.80 28.31 -2.27
C GLN A 419 -1.83 29.44 -2.37
N ARG A 420 -2.83 29.45 -1.48
CA ARG A 420 -3.80 30.55 -1.35
C ARG A 420 -3.33 31.68 -0.43
N GLY A 421 -2.14 31.56 0.13
CA GLY A 421 -1.58 32.53 1.09
C GLY A 421 -2.07 32.35 2.54
N ASP A 422 -2.78 31.26 2.86
CA ASP A 422 -3.22 30.97 4.22
C ASP A 422 -2.18 30.11 4.95
N GLU A 423 -1.09 30.75 5.37
CA GLU A 423 -0.02 30.10 6.13
C GLU A 423 -0.47 29.60 7.51
N SER A 424 -1.34 30.40 8.16
CA SER A 424 -1.85 30.06 9.48
C SER A 424 -2.79 28.85 9.48
N GLY A 425 -3.54 28.70 8.40
CA GLY A 425 -4.38 27.53 8.17
C GLY A 425 -3.58 26.30 7.74
N ALA A 426 -2.45 26.46 7.05
CA ALA A 426 -1.61 25.37 6.56
C ALA A 426 -0.79 24.69 7.66
N GLU A 427 -0.23 25.46 8.61
CA GLU A 427 0.68 24.96 9.63
C GLU A 427 0.12 23.80 10.47
N PRO A 428 -1.11 23.84 11.01
CA PRO A 428 -1.67 22.74 11.79
C PRO A 428 -1.77 21.43 10.99
N TRP A 429 -2.02 21.53 9.69
CA TRP A 429 -2.12 20.35 8.83
C TRP A 429 -0.74 19.79 8.47
N PHE A 430 0.29 20.63 8.22
CA PHE A 430 1.66 20.16 8.07
C PHE A 430 2.15 19.48 9.36
N SER A 431 1.86 20.06 10.53
CA SER A 431 2.21 19.46 11.83
C SER A 431 1.57 18.10 12.01
N LYS A 432 0.25 18.01 11.72
CA LYS A 432 -0.48 16.74 11.79
C LYS A 432 0.05 15.70 10.80
N ALA A 433 0.41 16.11 9.58
CA ALA A 433 1.04 15.23 8.60
C ALA A 433 2.40 14.72 9.10
N ALA A 434 3.25 15.61 9.60
CA ALA A 434 4.58 15.28 10.11
C ALA A 434 4.52 14.37 11.35
N GLU A 435 3.59 14.61 12.26
CA GLU A 435 3.34 13.78 13.44
C GLU A 435 2.85 12.38 13.07
N ALA A 436 2.02 12.28 12.02
CA ALA A 436 1.56 11.01 11.46
C ALA A 436 2.63 10.29 10.60
N GLY A 437 3.86 10.84 10.51
CA GLY A 437 4.97 10.25 9.78
C GLY A 437 5.01 10.57 8.29
N SER A 438 4.37 11.65 7.82
CA SER A 438 4.58 12.15 6.46
C SER A 438 5.93 12.84 6.36
N VAL A 439 6.82 12.27 5.55
CA VAL A 439 8.17 12.80 5.34
C VAL A 439 8.12 14.15 4.62
N ASP A 440 7.28 14.26 3.60
CA ASP A 440 7.04 15.51 2.87
C ASP A 440 6.37 16.57 3.77
N GLY A 441 5.46 16.14 4.65
CA GLY A 441 4.82 17.00 5.64
C GLY A 441 5.84 17.62 6.59
N ALA A 442 6.78 16.83 7.10
CA ALA A 442 7.87 17.30 7.95
C ALA A 442 8.80 18.26 7.20
N PHE A 443 9.15 17.96 5.96
CA PHE A 443 9.97 18.83 5.13
C PHE A 443 9.27 20.18 4.85
N ASN A 444 8.00 20.15 4.44
CA ASN A 444 7.22 21.36 4.16
C ASN A 444 7.01 22.23 5.41
N LEU A 445 6.82 21.61 6.58
CA LEU A 445 6.77 22.32 7.86
C LEU A 445 8.13 23.00 8.16
N GLY A 446 9.24 22.32 7.88
CA GLY A 446 10.58 22.90 7.97
C GLY A 446 10.75 24.12 7.06
N ILE A 447 10.24 24.08 5.81
CA ILE A 447 10.24 25.22 4.90
C ILE A 447 9.41 26.39 5.48
N LEU A 448 8.23 26.10 6.02
CA LEU A 448 7.36 27.12 6.61
C LEU A 448 8.08 27.87 7.74
N HIS A 449 8.70 27.14 8.69
CA HIS A 449 9.50 27.73 9.75
C HIS A 449 10.73 28.50 9.24
N ALA A 450 11.41 27.98 8.21
CA ALA A 450 12.55 28.67 7.60
C ALA A 450 12.17 30.01 6.96
N ASN A 451 11.02 30.06 6.28
CA ASN A 451 10.49 31.29 5.67
C ASN A 451 10.11 32.35 6.69
N ARG A 452 9.71 31.94 7.90
CA ARG A 452 9.45 32.83 9.04
C ARG A 452 10.71 33.24 9.79
N GLY A 453 11.88 32.73 9.42
CA GLY A 453 13.15 32.98 10.10
C GLY A 453 13.38 32.13 11.36
N GLU A 454 12.54 31.18 11.63
CA GLU A 454 12.57 30.25 12.78
C GLU A 454 13.55 29.11 12.51
N GLN A 455 14.83 29.44 12.34
CA GLN A 455 15.87 28.55 11.82
C GLN A 455 16.09 27.28 12.66
N GLN A 456 15.90 27.36 13.98
CA GLN A 456 16.10 26.19 14.85
C GLN A 456 14.98 25.16 14.62
N GLN A 457 13.74 25.58 14.60
CA GLN A 457 12.58 24.71 14.35
C GLN A 457 12.65 24.12 12.94
N ALA A 458 13.03 24.92 11.96
CA ALA A 458 13.25 24.45 10.59
C ALA A 458 14.28 23.31 10.53
N GLN A 459 15.42 23.46 11.23
CA GLN A 459 16.46 22.43 11.28
C GLN A 459 15.98 21.16 11.98
N GLU A 460 15.17 21.26 13.02
CA GLU A 460 14.59 20.10 13.73
C GLU A 460 13.68 19.29 12.78
N TRP A 461 12.80 19.96 12.04
CA TRP A 461 11.92 19.29 11.08
C TRP A 461 12.67 18.74 9.87
N TYR A 462 13.65 19.46 9.34
CA TYR A 462 14.52 18.92 8.29
C TYR A 462 15.31 17.71 8.77
N ALA A 463 15.78 17.70 10.03
CA ALA A 463 16.49 16.55 10.57
C ALA A 463 15.60 15.32 10.67
N ARG A 464 14.34 15.51 11.04
CA ARG A 464 13.35 14.42 11.09
C ARG A 464 13.05 13.88 9.68
N ALA A 465 12.79 14.75 8.70
CA ALA A 465 12.57 14.33 7.32
C ALA A 465 13.82 13.64 6.72
N ALA A 466 15.02 14.18 6.99
CA ALA A 466 16.27 13.60 6.50
C ALA A 466 16.57 12.22 7.12
N ALA A 467 16.18 11.99 8.39
CA ALA A 467 16.32 10.69 9.02
C ALA A 467 15.52 9.58 8.31
N GLU A 468 14.38 9.96 7.71
CA GLU A 468 13.53 9.08 6.89
C GLU A 468 13.95 9.06 5.40
N GLY A 469 15.14 9.61 5.06
CA GLY A 469 15.72 9.55 3.72
C GLY A 469 15.33 10.69 2.77
N HIS A 470 14.69 11.76 3.23
CA HIS A 470 14.33 12.89 2.36
C HIS A 470 15.57 13.68 1.92
N GLY A 471 15.98 13.53 0.66
CA GLY A 471 17.21 14.12 0.12
C GLY A 471 17.28 15.65 0.21
N GLU A 472 16.19 16.36 -0.13
CA GLU A 472 16.16 17.82 -0.06
C GLU A 472 16.23 18.36 1.38
N ALA A 473 15.67 17.64 2.36
CA ALA A 473 15.82 18.00 3.77
C ALA A 473 17.28 17.87 4.23
N ALA A 474 17.94 16.78 3.83
CA ALA A 474 19.37 16.59 4.09
C ALA A 474 20.22 17.68 3.41
N LEU A 475 19.84 18.10 2.19
CA LEU A 475 20.48 19.22 1.47
C LEU A 475 20.37 20.53 2.26
N GLN A 476 19.20 20.86 2.80
CA GLN A 476 19.02 22.09 3.59
C GLN A 476 19.91 22.07 4.84
N LEU A 477 20.00 20.94 5.54
CA LEU A 477 20.89 20.79 6.67
C LEU A 477 22.37 20.90 6.29
N ALA A 478 22.75 20.34 5.14
CA ALA A 478 24.11 20.41 4.62
C ALA A 478 24.53 21.87 4.34
N VAL A 479 23.63 22.64 3.70
CA VAL A 479 23.87 24.08 3.41
C VAL A 479 24.09 24.88 4.70
N VAL A 480 23.30 24.62 5.74
CA VAL A 480 23.48 25.29 7.05
C VAL A 480 24.85 24.93 7.66
N LYS A 481 25.29 23.67 7.54
CA LYS A 481 26.61 23.26 8.03
C LYS A 481 27.76 23.89 7.24
N GLU A 482 27.63 23.96 5.91
CA GLU A 482 28.61 24.62 5.03
C GLU A 482 28.75 26.10 5.37
N GLN A 483 27.63 26.83 5.58
CA GLN A 483 27.64 28.24 5.97
C GLN A 483 28.32 28.50 7.33
N ARG A 484 28.24 27.54 8.26
CA ARG A 484 28.92 27.58 9.55
C ARG A 484 30.40 27.21 9.48
N GLY A 485 30.90 26.83 8.27
CA GLY A 485 32.27 26.42 8.05
C GLY A 485 32.59 24.98 8.47
N ASP A 486 31.59 24.21 8.91
CA ASP A 486 31.75 22.81 9.26
C ASP A 486 31.66 21.94 8.00
N LEU A 487 32.73 21.96 7.21
CA LEU A 487 32.77 21.29 5.91
C LEU A 487 32.66 19.75 6.05
N THR A 488 33.15 19.18 7.15
CA THR A 488 33.07 17.73 7.37
C THR A 488 31.63 17.28 7.59
N ALA A 489 30.91 17.94 8.49
CA ALA A 489 29.50 17.66 8.69
C ALA A 489 28.64 18.03 7.45
N ALA A 490 29.01 19.07 6.71
CA ALA A 490 28.35 19.43 5.47
C ALA A 490 28.48 18.32 4.42
N MET A 491 29.66 17.75 4.22
CA MET A 491 29.90 16.65 3.28
C MET A 491 29.11 15.40 3.65
N GLU A 492 29.03 15.05 4.95
CA GLU A 492 28.23 13.94 5.43
C GLU A 492 26.75 14.12 5.08
N ARG A 493 26.21 15.31 5.34
CA ARG A 493 24.82 15.65 5.00
C ARG A 493 24.57 15.74 3.50
N TYR A 494 25.55 16.24 2.70
CA TYR A 494 25.45 16.19 1.25
C TYR A 494 25.47 14.75 0.71
N ARG A 495 26.24 13.83 1.34
CA ARG A 495 26.22 12.42 0.98
C ARG A 495 24.83 11.80 1.27
N GLN A 496 24.26 12.13 2.44
CA GLN A 496 22.89 11.73 2.76
C GLN A 496 21.88 12.32 1.75
N ALA A 497 22.01 13.58 1.36
CA ALA A 497 21.16 14.21 0.35
C ALA A 497 21.28 13.49 -1.01
N ALA A 498 22.50 13.19 -1.43
CA ALA A 498 22.77 12.51 -2.69
C ALA A 498 22.19 11.08 -2.73
N THR A 499 22.34 10.33 -1.66
CA THR A 499 21.74 8.99 -1.52
C THR A 499 20.22 9.04 -1.43
N GLY A 500 19.65 10.12 -0.88
CA GLY A 500 18.21 10.43 -0.89
C GLY A 500 17.70 11.02 -2.21
N GLY A 501 18.51 11.01 -3.29
CA GLY A 501 18.09 11.40 -4.64
C GLY A 501 18.26 12.90 -4.97
N SER A 502 18.85 13.73 -4.10
CA SER A 502 19.08 15.13 -4.39
C SER A 502 20.26 15.31 -5.37
N ALA A 503 19.95 15.71 -6.61
CA ALA A 503 20.95 16.01 -7.64
C ALA A 503 21.86 17.19 -7.26
N GLU A 504 21.30 18.22 -6.62
CA GLU A 504 22.08 19.36 -6.11
C GLU A 504 22.98 18.93 -4.95
N GLY A 505 22.51 18.03 -4.07
CA GLY A 505 23.30 17.45 -2.97
C GLY A 505 24.52 16.68 -3.51
N ALA A 506 24.31 15.83 -4.51
CA ALA A 506 25.38 15.10 -5.18
C ALA A 506 26.40 16.03 -5.85
N PHE A 507 25.91 17.06 -6.56
CA PHE A 507 26.79 18.06 -7.19
C PHE A 507 27.63 18.85 -6.18
N ARG A 508 27.02 19.27 -5.07
CA ARG A 508 27.74 20.02 -4.02
C ARG A 508 28.76 19.15 -3.30
N LEU A 509 28.42 17.90 -3.00
CA LEU A 509 29.37 16.93 -2.46
C LEU A 509 30.58 16.77 -3.38
N ALA A 510 30.32 16.48 -4.67
CA ALA A 510 31.38 16.35 -5.67
C ALA A 510 32.27 17.60 -5.76
N SER A 511 31.66 18.80 -5.72
CA SER A 511 32.39 20.07 -5.77
C SER A 511 33.27 20.31 -4.54
N LEU A 512 32.82 19.89 -3.34
CA LEU A 512 33.62 19.99 -2.11
C LEU A 512 34.78 18.98 -2.12
N LEU A 513 34.54 17.75 -2.58
CA LEU A 513 35.57 16.73 -2.75
C LEU A 513 36.66 17.18 -3.74
N ASP A 514 36.26 17.77 -4.88
CA ASP A 514 37.17 18.34 -5.88
C ASP A 514 38.07 19.44 -5.28
N ARG A 515 37.53 20.34 -4.45
CA ARG A 515 38.29 21.43 -3.82
C ARG A 515 39.31 20.92 -2.80
N ARG A 516 39.03 19.81 -2.12
CA ARG A 516 39.95 19.20 -1.16
C ARG A 516 41.10 18.44 -1.82
N GLY A 517 40.92 17.98 -3.05
CA GLY A 517 41.93 17.26 -3.82
C GLY A 517 42.16 15.80 -3.38
N ASP A 518 41.41 15.33 -2.38
CA ASP A 518 41.69 14.06 -1.71
C ASP A 518 40.97 12.84 -2.33
N ALA A 519 39.97 13.04 -3.21
CA ALA A 519 39.10 11.94 -3.65
C ALA A 519 38.57 12.17 -5.08
N SER A 520 39.47 12.17 -6.07
CA SER A 520 39.12 12.39 -7.48
C SER A 520 38.09 11.41 -8.03
N GLU A 521 38.17 10.12 -7.65
CA GLU A 521 37.22 9.09 -8.09
C GLU A 521 35.85 9.22 -7.42
N GLU A 522 35.81 9.51 -6.11
CA GLU A 522 34.55 9.74 -5.41
C GLU A 522 33.84 11.00 -5.92
N ALA A 523 34.60 12.07 -6.18
CA ALA A 523 34.04 13.30 -6.76
C ALA A 523 33.43 13.04 -8.15
N GLU A 524 34.11 12.22 -8.97
CA GLU A 524 33.61 11.86 -10.28
C GLU A 524 32.33 11.02 -10.22
N HIS A 525 32.30 10.06 -9.30
CA HIS A 525 31.09 9.26 -9.05
C HIS A 525 29.90 10.15 -8.74
N TRP A 526 30.04 11.10 -7.81
CA TRP A 526 28.94 11.97 -7.43
C TRP A 526 28.57 13.00 -8.51
N TYR A 527 29.54 13.47 -9.31
CA TYR A 527 29.23 14.26 -10.50
C TYR A 527 28.43 13.43 -11.53
N ALA A 528 28.77 12.16 -11.72
CA ALA A 528 28.02 11.28 -12.61
C ALA A 528 26.58 11.08 -12.12
N VAL A 529 26.40 10.77 -10.83
CA VAL A 529 25.07 10.65 -10.20
C VAL A 529 24.24 11.91 -10.40
N ALA A 530 24.82 13.07 -10.14
CA ALA A 530 24.12 14.35 -10.35
C ALA A 530 23.81 14.60 -11.82
N ALA A 531 24.72 14.29 -12.74
CA ALA A 531 24.56 14.49 -14.18
C ALA A 531 23.48 13.59 -14.77
N ASP A 532 23.40 12.33 -14.32
CA ASP A 532 22.38 11.37 -14.72
C ASP A 532 21.00 11.77 -14.19
N ALA A 533 20.94 12.34 -12.98
CA ALA A 533 19.75 12.96 -12.42
C ALA A 533 19.36 14.30 -13.11
N GLY A 534 20.07 14.71 -14.16
CA GLY A 534 19.73 15.89 -14.97
C GLY A 534 20.32 17.21 -14.47
N HIS A 535 21.23 17.21 -13.49
CA HIS A 535 21.83 18.44 -12.99
C HIS A 535 22.77 19.07 -14.03
N GLY A 536 22.37 20.18 -14.65
CA GLY A 536 23.05 20.77 -15.80
C GLY A 536 24.53 21.17 -15.56
N ARG A 537 24.88 21.68 -14.36
CA ARG A 537 26.28 22.01 -14.03
C ARG A 537 27.14 20.74 -13.89
N ALA A 538 26.57 19.65 -13.35
CA ALA A 538 27.25 18.37 -13.27
C ALA A 538 27.50 17.79 -14.68
N GLN A 539 26.51 17.86 -15.57
CA GLN A 539 26.66 17.44 -16.97
C GLN A 539 27.78 18.19 -17.67
N VAL A 540 27.84 19.53 -17.49
CA VAL A 540 28.95 20.33 -18.02
C VAL A 540 30.29 19.89 -17.44
N ARG A 541 30.36 19.64 -16.14
CA ARG A 541 31.59 19.19 -15.47
C ARG A 541 32.06 17.84 -15.98
N MET A 542 31.13 16.88 -16.15
CA MET A 542 31.40 15.57 -16.75
C MET A 542 31.90 15.71 -18.19
N GLY A 543 31.30 16.60 -18.99
CA GLY A 543 31.74 16.89 -20.33
C GLY A 543 33.16 17.48 -20.37
N VAL A 544 33.51 18.38 -19.44
CA VAL A 544 34.88 18.95 -19.33
C VAL A 544 35.87 17.82 -19.00
N ARG A 545 35.61 16.99 -17.97
CA ARG A 545 36.49 15.89 -17.59
C ARG A 545 36.67 14.85 -18.71
N ALA A 546 35.60 14.53 -19.44
CA ALA A 546 35.67 13.64 -20.59
C ALA A 546 36.54 14.24 -21.72
N ALA A 547 36.41 15.54 -21.99
CA ALA A 547 37.22 16.24 -22.99
C ALA A 547 38.70 16.31 -22.60
N GLU A 548 39.03 16.54 -21.32
CA GLU A 548 40.40 16.54 -20.79
C GLU A 548 41.08 15.16 -20.92
N ARG A 549 40.32 14.07 -20.85
CA ARG A 549 40.80 12.68 -21.05
C ARG A 549 40.87 12.28 -22.52
N GLY A 550 40.43 13.14 -23.43
CA GLY A 550 40.38 12.86 -24.86
C GLY A 550 39.17 12.00 -25.30
N ALA A 551 38.23 11.71 -24.39
CA ALA A 551 37.00 10.98 -24.68
C ALA A 551 35.94 11.92 -25.31
N LEU A 552 36.18 12.32 -26.57
CA LEU A 552 35.44 13.39 -27.22
C LEU A 552 33.98 13.07 -27.46
N GLU A 553 33.63 11.81 -27.75
CA GLU A 553 32.25 11.35 -27.96
C GLU A 553 31.43 11.45 -26.66
N ILE A 554 32.03 11.03 -25.54
CA ILE A 554 31.41 11.12 -24.22
C ILE A 554 31.24 12.61 -23.83
N ALA A 555 32.25 13.45 -24.11
CA ALA A 555 32.18 14.89 -23.86
C ALA A 555 31.03 15.54 -24.67
N GLU A 556 30.92 15.16 -25.96
CA GLU A 556 29.84 15.63 -26.83
C GLU A 556 28.47 15.26 -26.31
N SER A 557 28.28 14.01 -25.86
CA SER A 557 26.99 13.53 -25.31
C SER A 557 26.57 14.32 -24.07
N TRP A 558 27.49 14.55 -23.12
CA TRP A 558 27.22 15.33 -21.93
C TRP A 558 26.92 16.79 -22.21
N TYR A 559 27.72 17.44 -23.08
CA TYR A 559 27.46 18.84 -23.44
C TYR A 559 26.14 18.98 -24.19
N ARG A 560 25.78 18.02 -25.05
CA ARG A 560 24.51 18.04 -25.79
C ARG A 560 23.33 17.93 -24.83
N ARG A 561 23.34 16.96 -23.91
CA ARG A 561 22.30 16.82 -22.87
C ARG A 561 22.13 18.12 -22.06
N ALA A 562 23.22 18.73 -21.62
CA ALA A 562 23.17 19.96 -20.88
C ALA A 562 22.71 21.18 -21.74
N ALA A 563 23.09 21.23 -23.00
CA ALA A 563 22.70 22.31 -23.91
C ALA A 563 21.21 22.23 -24.30
N GLU A 564 20.67 21.05 -24.46
CA GLU A 564 19.24 20.79 -24.73
C GLU A 564 18.36 21.23 -23.56
N THR A 565 18.85 21.16 -22.33
CA THR A 565 18.16 21.66 -21.14
C THR A 565 18.34 23.19 -20.95
N GLY A 566 19.02 23.87 -21.87
CA GLY A 566 19.16 25.33 -21.90
C GLY A 566 20.45 25.87 -21.27
N SER A 567 21.44 25.02 -20.96
CA SER A 567 22.73 25.49 -20.46
C SER A 567 23.54 26.20 -21.55
N ARG A 568 23.63 27.54 -21.49
CA ARG A 568 24.43 28.36 -22.41
C ARG A 568 25.92 27.99 -22.41
N SER A 569 26.45 27.61 -21.25
CA SER A 569 27.86 27.19 -21.12
C SER A 569 28.09 25.82 -21.79
N ALA A 570 27.16 24.90 -21.70
CA ALA A 570 27.22 23.60 -22.39
C ALA A 570 27.16 23.81 -23.92
N ALA A 571 26.23 24.64 -24.41
CA ALA A 571 26.11 24.94 -25.82
C ALA A 571 27.39 25.55 -26.38
N PHE A 572 28.04 26.47 -25.63
CA PHE A 572 29.34 27.03 -26.02
C PHE A 572 30.45 25.97 -26.06
N ASN A 573 30.56 25.13 -25.03
CA ASN A 573 31.57 24.07 -24.96
C ASN A 573 31.37 23.02 -26.06
N LEU A 574 30.11 22.66 -26.35
CA LEU A 574 29.76 21.79 -27.48
C LEU A 574 30.21 22.39 -28.82
N GLY A 575 29.92 23.69 -29.02
CA GLY A 575 30.41 24.43 -30.20
C GLY A 575 31.93 24.41 -30.33
N LEU A 576 32.67 24.58 -29.21
CA LEU A 576 34.14 24.47 -29.19
C LEU A 576 34.63 23.07 -29.56
N LEU A 577 33.98 22.05 -29.04
CA LEU A 577 34.31 20.63 -29.28
C LEU A 577 34.11 20.31 -30.79
N LEU A 578 32.96 20.67 -31.34
CA LEU A 578 32.60 20.43 -32.72
C LEU A 578 33.51 21.21 -33.70
N ALA A 579 33.88 22.45 -33.36
CA ALA A 579 34.82 23.23 -34.15
C ALA A 579 36.24 22.60 -34.19
N ARG A 580 36.70 21.97 -33.11
CA ARG A 580 37.95 21.19 -33.09
C ARG A 580 37.88 19.91 -33.95
N GLN A 581 36.69 19.37 -34.13
CA GLN A 581 36.42 18.20 -34.99
C GLN A 581 36.15 18.60 -36.45
N GLU A 582 36.37 19.84 -36.83
CA GLU A 582 36.13 20.41 -38.19
C GLU A 582 34.65 20.38 -38.60
N ARG A 583 33.71 20.20 -37.65
CA ARG A 583 32.25 20.24 -37.87
C ARG A 583 31.73 21.69 -37.71
N GLU A 584 32.20 22.59 -38.56
CA GLU A 584 31.96 24.05 -38.43
C GLU A 584 30.46 24.43 -38.47
N ALA A 585 29.68 23.78 -39.35
CA ALA A 585 28.26 24.11 -39.49
C ALA A 585 27.47 23.84 -38.21
N GLU A 586 27.74 22.71 -37.58
CA GLU A 586 27.11 22.34 -36.30
C GLU A 586 27.65 23.22 -35.15
N ALA A 587 28.94 23.49 -35.15
CA ALA A 587 29.54 24.39 -34.16
C ALA A 587 28.88 25.78 -34.17
N MET A 588 28.64 26.34 -35.36
CA MET A 588 27.92 27.60 -35.50
C MET A 588 26.51 27.58 -34.94
N LEU A 589 25.76 26.48 -35.18
CA LEU A 589 24.42 26.35 -34.63
C LEU A 589 24.43 26.45 -33.10
N TRP A 590 25.37 25.73 -32.47
CA TRP A 590 25.48 25.73 -31.00
C TRP A 590 26.03 27.04 -30.44
N TYR A 591 26.97 27.69 -31.13
CA TYR A 591 27.40 29.04 -30.76
C TYR A 591 26.25 30.04 -30.85
N THR A 592 25.40 29.96 -31.88
CA THR A 592 24.23 30.83 -32.02
C THR A 592 23.26 30.61 -30.87
N ARG A 593 22.93 29.35 -30.56
CA ARG A 593 22.08 29.04 -29.39
C ARG A 593 22.66 29.56 -28.07
N ALA A 594 23.97 29.42 -27.88
CA ALA A 594 24.65 29.97 -26.70
C ALA A 594 24.61 31.49 -26.64
N ALA A 595 24.87 32.18 -27.76
CA ALA A 595 24.86 33.63 -27.86
C ALA A 595 23.45 34.21 -27.69
N ASP A 596 22.43 33.55 -28.24
CA ASP A 596 21.02 33.91 -28.04
C ASP A 596 20.58 33.76 -26.57
N ALA A 597 21.16 32.80 -25.84
CA ALA A 597 21.01 32.65 -24.41
C ALA A 597 21.90 33.60 -23.58
N GLY A 598 22.57 34.59 -24.21
CA GLY A 598 23.39 35.59 -23.52
C GLY A 598 24.80 35.11 -23.15
N HIS A 599 25.40 34.18 -23.90
CA HIS A 599 26.79 33.79 -23.69
C HIS A 599 27.76 34.66 -24.51
N GLY A 600 28.34 35.70 -23.91
CA GLY A 600 29.17 36.70 -24.62
C GLY A 600 30.39 36.12 -25.33
N ARG A 601 31.05 35.08 -24.81
CA ARG A 601 32.16 34.40 -25.50
C ARG A 601 31.70 33.70 -26.78
N ALA A 602 30.48 33.18 -26.83
CA ALA A 602 29.91 32.56 -28.03
C ALA A 602 29.63 33.66 -29.10
N ALA A 603 29.05 34.78 -28.68
CA ALA A 603 28.82 35.92 -29.55
C ALA A 603 30.15 36.46 -30.16
N LEU A 604 31.21 36.57 -29.36
CA LEU A 604 32.52 36.96 -29.86
C LEU A 604 33.09 35.94 -30.87
N ARG A 605 32.89 34.65 -30.65
CA ARG A 605 33.31 33.61 -31.63
C ARG A 605 32.54 33.73 -32.94
N LEU A 606 31.23 33.96 -32.89
CA LEU A 606 30.40 34.17 -34.08
C LEU A 606 30.83 35.45 -34.83
N ALA A 607 31.16 36.53 -34.12
CA ALA A 607 31.69 37.75 -34.73
C ALA A 607 32.98 37.48 -35.52
N LEU A 608 33.92 36.73 -34.94
CA LEU A 608 35.17 36.36 -35.60
C LEU A 608 34.94 35.42 -36.79
N LEU A 609 33.97 34.53 -36.74
CA LEU A 609 33.59 33.64 -37.85
C LEU A 609 32.93 34.45 -39.00
N ALA A 610 32.04 35.36 -38.67
CA ALA A 610 31.41 36.26 -39.65
C ALA A 610 32.45 37.14 -40.37
N LEU A 611 33.44 37.67 -39.65
CA LEU A 611 34.57 38.42 -40.27
C LEU A 611 35.37 37.55 -41.24
N ARG A 612 35.69 36.31 -40.89
CA ARG A 612 36.39 35.40 -41.82
C ARG A 612 35.61 35.09 -43.09
N ARG A 613 34.27 35.21 -43.04
CA ARG A 613 33.38 35.01 -44.19
C ARG A 613 33.12 36.27 -45.00
N GLY A 614 33.65 37.42 -44.56
CA GLY A 614 33.39 38.69 -45.21
C GLY A 614 31.99 39.27 -44.96
N GLU A 615 31.39 38.95 -43.79
CA GLU A 615 30.04 39.35 -43.37
C GLU A 615 30.12 40.45 -42.28
N PRO A 616 30.55 41.70 -42.58
CA PRO A 616 30.84 42.73 -41.57
C PRO A 616 29.59 43.15 -40.76
N VAL A 617 28.40 43.17 -41.35
CA VAL A 617 27.16 43.58 -40.70
C VAL A 617 26.75 42.50 -39.63
N GLN A 618 26.93 41.23 -39.95
CA GLN A 618 26.65 40.17 -38.96
C GLN A 618 27.70 40.20 -37.84
N ALA A 619 28.97 40.45 -38.18
CA ALA A 619 30.04 40.58 -37.21
C ALA A 619 29.78 41.71 -36.22
N GLU A 620 29.30 42.88 -36.70
CA GLU A 620 28.91 44.01 -35.87
C GLU A 620 27.81 43.62 -34.86
N ASN A 621 26.75 42.98 -35.34
CA ASN A 621 25.65 42.55 -34.48
C ASN A 621 26.11 41.59 -33.36
N TRP A 622 26.97 40.65 -33.70
CA TRP A 622 27.52 39.71 -32.73
C TRP A 622 28.52 40.38 -31.76
N CYS A 623 29.31 41.33 -32.22
CA CYS A 623 30.18 42.12 -31.36
C CYS A 623 29.40 42.94 -30.33
N ARG A 624 28.29 43.60 -30.72
CA ARG A 624 27.41 44.33 -29.79
C ARG A 624 26.89 43.40 -28.70
N ARG A 625 26.37 42.22 -29.07
CA ARG A 625 25.92 41.22 -28.10
C ARG A 625 27.05 40.70 -27.19
N ALA A 626 28.27 40.57 -27.73
CA ALA A 626 29.43 40.18 -26.93
C ALA A 626 29.83 41.26 -25.92
N THR A 627 29.62 42.53 -26.26
CA THR A 627 29.83 43.66 -25.35
C THR A 627 28.78 43.69 -24.24
N ASP A 628 27.52 43.45 -24.58
CA ASP A 628 26.40 43.52 -23.64
C ASP A 628 26.40 42.35 -22.62
N TYR A 629 26.77 41.16 -23.06
CA TYR A 629 26.63 39.93 -22.26
C TYR A 629 27.97 39.27 -21.87
N GLY A 630 29.09 39.82 -22.35
CA GLY A 630 30.41 39.26 -22.09
C GLY A 630 31.01 39.72 -20.77
N PRO A 631 31.89 38.90 -20.17
CA PRO A 631 32.75 39.39 -19.09
C PRO A 631 33.64 40.54 -19.59
N PRO A 632 34.19 41.38 -18.71
CA PRO A 632 34.91 42.60 -19.08
C PRO A 632 35.96 42.43 -20.20
N GLU A 633 36.75 41.35 -20.12
CA GLU A 633 37.77 41.01 -21.12
C GLU A 633 37.19 40.72 -22.52
N VAL A 634 36.02 40.09 -22.58
CA VAL A 634 35.30 39.76 -23.81
C VAL A 634 34.65 41.00 -24.38
N ALA A 635 34.03 41.80 -23.51
CA ALA A 635 33.41 43.06 -23.88
C ALA A 635 34.43 44.07 -24.47
N GLU A 636 35.61 44.23 -23.84
CA GLU A 636 36.69 45.04 -24.37
C GLU A 636 37.19 44.56 -25.75
N ARG A 637 37.35 43.24 -25.91
CA ARG A 637 37.78 42.65 -27.18
C ARG A 637 36.75 42.85 -28.27
N ALA A 638 35.46 42.69 -27.93
CA ALA A 638 34.35 42.96 -28.84
C ALA A 638 34.27 44.45 -29.22
N ALA A 639 34.47 45.37 -28.28
CA ALA A 639 34.51 46.83 -28.54
C ALA A 639 35.66 47.22 -29.50
N ARG A 640 36.86 46.69 -29.30
CA ARG A 640 37.98 46.89 -30.21
C ARG A 640 37.69 46.40 -31.65
N LEU A 641 37.00 45.27 -31.78
CA LEU A 641 36.58 44.76 -33.09
C LEU A 641 35.50 45.63 -33.71
N LEU A 642 34.56 46.19 -32.94
CA LEU A 642 33.57 47.16 -33.42
C LEU A 642 34.21 48.42 -33.95
N ASP A 643 35.19 48.95 -33.24
CA ASP A 643 35.93 50.14 -33.69
C ASP A 643 36.72 49.90 -35.00
N ALA A 644 37.28 48.70 -35.15
CA ALA A 644 37.99 48.31 -36.39
C ALA A 644 37.04 48.10 -37.59
N LEU A 645 35.76 47.69 -37.34
CA LEU A 645 34.75 47.47 -38.37
C LEU A 645 34.07 48.75 -38.88
N ARG A 646 34.10 49.85 -38.11
CA ARG A 646 33.45 51.12 -38.46
C ARG A 646 33.84 51.66 -39.84
N PRO A 647 35.13 51.65 -40.28
CA PRO A 647 35.48 52.07 -41.61
C PRO A 647 34.89 51.20 -42.72
N GLU A 648 34.82 49.88 -42.52
CA GLU A 648 34.31 48.96 -43.53
C GLU A 648 32.77 49.00 -43.66
N LEU A 649 32.07 49.44 -42.63
CA LEU A 649 30.61 49.60 -42.62
C LEU A 649 30.17 50.98 -43.17
N SER A 650 31.11 51.93 -43.30
CA SER A 650 30.88 53.29 -43.81
C SER A 650 31.25 53.41 -45.27
N ALA A 651 31.95 52.45 -45.85
CA ALA A 651 32.33 52.36 -47.24
C ALA A 651 31.32 51.56 -48.05
#